data_8e2e9aaeb4a72ab787f42ec49c18ea07
#
_entry.id   8e2e9aaeb4a72ab787f42ec49c18ea07
#
_cell.length_a   1.000
_cell.length_b   1.000
_cell.length_c   1.000
_cell.angle_alpha   90.00
_cell.angle_beta   90.00
_cell.angle_gamma   90.00
#
_symmetry.space_group_name_H-M   'P 1'
#
loop_
_entity.id
_entity.type
_entity.pdbx_description
1 polymer ?
#
loop_
_entity_poly.entity_id
_entity_poly.type
_entity_poly.pdbx_seq_one_letter_code
_entity_poly.pdbx_strand_id
1 'polypeptide(L)'
;MIEHYGQWIIRWRYQILLVTFLLAILAAWGLFSLKSEADYRVFFKKDNPELLAFDRIQDTYAKDDNVLFVLAPKDGRVFTRETLQAVAWLTEEAWQTPYSNRVDSITNFQYTYARGDDIIVRDLIPDAEALTEADITRIRDIALAEPQLVNSLVSPEGHVAAVNITIQLQDENADQATPEVIAFARGLERVLRADYPHIEVYMTGLVTGNNAFLEISQQDMLTLIPAMFLLIVVILWLLLHSFFGVIATIPVIVFSTASSVGLAAGWMGISLTAISNSAPVVILTLAIANSVHILTTFRRLLYGREKNAAIVESLRVNFTPVSLVSLTTAIGFLSLNFGEIPPLRDLGNIVAIGVAIAFILSVGFLPALMATFPAPPAIPPTDATGARAMAHFGEFVIRRRRELMWSMLVVTLALIACLGRNDLDDEYLKYYGEDVDFRIATDFTIENLTGLQRIHYSLDAGEEWGIGKPEFLKKMAEFVVWYREQPEVIHVDSIIDVLRQLNRNMHGDDPAYYRLPERRDLVAQYLLFYEMSLPYGLDLNNQINVDKSATRMMVTLKALSDNALLAVEARAQQWLRENAPASMQTPGVSVSMIFASANYHNLRSLLWGAFVALVLISLILVVASRSVKFGLISMIPNLVPMAMAFGLWGLLVGKINLGLSAVALITMGIVVDDTIHFLNKYLYARRKENLDSPDAVRYAFNNVGLALWTTSLTLIAGFLILTLSPFYVNSSMGIMTAATITLALVTDFLLLPPLLMKWDRSRTS
;
A
#
# COMPACT_ATOMS: atom_id res chain seq x y z
N MET A 1 25.52 -32.60 20.18
CA MET A 1 25.40 -31.15 20.34
C MET A 1 23.99 -30.73 20.76
N ILE A 2 22.94 -31.01 19.98
CA ILE A 2 21.54 -30.57 20.29
C ILE A 2 21.01 -31.22 21.60
N GLU A 3 21.34 -32.43 21.89
CA GLU A 3 20.98 -33.10 23.17
C GLU A 3 21.58 -32.36 24.37
N HIS A 4 22.87 -31.99 24.32
CA HIS A 4 23.51 -31.21 25.37
C HIS A 4 22.87 -29.83 25.52
N TYR A 5 22.52 -29.21 24.40
CA TYR A 5 21.78 -27.94 24.40
C TYR A 5 20.42 -28.10 25.08
N GLY A 6 19.64 -29.14 24.76
CA GLY A 6 18.36 -29.39 25.41
C GLY A 6 18.48 -29.65 26.93
N GLN A 7 19.50 -30.40 27.34
CA GLN A 7 19.79 -30.65 28.76
C GLN A 7 20.22 -29.36 29.47
N TRP A 8 21.02 -28.49 28.80
CA TRP A 8 21.42 -27.20 29.31
C TRP A 8 20.20 -26.28 29.52
N ILE A 9 19.25 -26.21 28.58
CA ILE A 9 18.00 -25.47 28.73
C ILE A 9 17.21 -25.91 29.94
N ILE A 10 17.05 -27.21 30.13
CA ILE A 10 16.29 -27.76 31.27
C ILE A 10 16.95 -27.41 32.59
N ARG A 11 18.30 -27.50 32.65
CA ARG A 11 19.08 -27.18 33.86
C ARG A 11 18.98 -25.69 34.22
N TRP A 12 19.02 -24.80 33.24
CA TRP A 12 19.04 -23.32 33.41
C TRP A 12 17.68 -22.67 33.09
N ARG A 13 16.59 -23.45 33.13
CA ARG A 13 15.26 -22.98 32.70
C ARG A 13 14.79 -21.67 33.33
N TYR A 14 14.97 -21.48 34.64
CA TYR A 14 14.52 -20.26 35.32
C TYR A 14 15.32 -19.04 34.92
N GLN A 15 16.64 -19.20 34.75
CA GLN A 15 17.51 -18.11 34.30
C GLN A 15 17.21 -17.74 32.84
N ILE A 16 16.97 -18.73 31.99
CA ILE A 16 16.57 -18.51 30.58
C ILE A 16 15.24 -17.76 30.55
N LEU A 17 14.25 -18.17 31.33
CA LEU A 17 12.96 -17.48 31.39
C LEU A 17 13.11 -16.04 31.86
N LEU A 18 13.88 -15.79 32.91
CA LEU A 18 14.10 -14.45 33.46
C LEU A 18 14.84 -13.56 32.47
N VAL A 19 15.96 -14.02 31.90
CA VAL A 19 16.78 -13.26 30.96
C VAL A 19 15.98 -12.94 29.70
N THR A 20 15.26 -13.93 29.17
CA THR A 20 14.42 -13.71 27.97
C THR A 20 13.30 -12.70 28.24
N PHE A 21 12.66 -12.76 29.40
CA PHE A 21 11.62 -11.81 29.80
C PHE A 21 12.18 -10.39 29.91
N LEU A 22 13.34 -10.21 30.54
CA LEU A 22 13.99 -8.90 30.66
C LEU A 22 14.42 -8.34 29.29
N LEU A 23 15.00 -9.20 28.43
CA LEU A 23 15.36 -8.79 27.07
C LEU A 23 14.15 -8.43 26.22
N ALA A 24 13.04 -9.18 26.35
CA ALA A 24 11.79 -8.86 25.66
C ALA A 24 11.20 -7.53 26.10
N ILE A 25 11.23 -7.23 27.42
CA ILE A 25 10.80 -5.92 27.93
C ILE A 25 11.70 -4.81 27.40
N LEU A 26 13.02 -4.99 27.44
CA LEU A 26 14.00 -4.00 26.94
C LEU A 26 13.77 -3.71 25.44
N ALA A 27 13.58 -4.76 24.64
CA ALA A 27 13.29 -4.61 23.23
C ALA A 27 11.93 -3.94 22.99
N ALA A 28 10.90 -4.36 23.72
CA ALA A 28 9.56 -3.78 23.63
C ALA A 28 9.46 -2.33 24.16
N TRP A 29 10.45 -1.87 24.95
CA TRP A 29 10.51 -0.47 25.40
C TRP A 29 10.49 0.51 24.24
N GLY A 30 11.06 0.12 23.10
CA GLY A 30 11.01 0.92 21.87
C GLY A 30 9.61 1.20 21.33
N LEU A 31 8.57 0.47 21.77
CA LEU A 31 7.18 0.76 21.40
C LEU A 31 6.72 2.15 21.87
N PHE A 32 7.32 2.69 22.94
CA PHE A 32 7.03 4.06 23.41
C PHE A 32 7.57 5.14 22.47
N SER A 33 8.46 4.79 21.57
CA SER A 33 9.02 5.68 20.53
C SER A 33 8.35 5.47 19.17
N LEU A 34 7.27 4.67 19.13
CA LEU A 34 6.56 4.37 17.91
C LEU A 34 5.99 5.65 17.29
N LYS A 35 6.33 5.90 16.03
CA LYS A 35 5.77 6.96 15.21
C LYS A 35 4.97 6.32 14.08
N SER A 36 3.82 6.91 13.78
CA SER A 36 3.04 6.56 12.60
C SER A 36 3.13 7.72 11.63
N GLU A 37 3.60 7.45 10.43
CA GLU A 37 3.69 8.44 9.37
C GLU A 37 2.58 8.18 8.35
N ALA A 38 1.85 9.23 8.00
CA ALA A 38 0.68 9.19 7.12
C ALA A 38 0.87 9.99 5.83
N ASP A 39 1.93 10.77 5.71
CA ASP A 39 2.23 11.53 4.50
C ASP A 39 2.58 10.57 3.34
N TYR A 40 2.05 10.84 2.14
CA TYR A 40 2.36 10.05 0.94
C TYR A 40 3.86 10.02 0.60
N ARG A 41 4.65 11.00 1.06
CA ARG A 41 6.12 11.06 0.86
C ARG A 41 6.85 9.87 1.45
N VAL A 42 6.28 9.17 2.45
CA VAL A 42 6.87 7.95 3.04
C VAL A 42 7.03 6.81 2.04
N PHE A 43 6.25 6.83 0.95
CA PHE A 43 6.36 5.83 -0.11
C PHE A 43 7.60 5.99 -0.99
N PHE A 44 8.33 7.09 -0.85
CA PHE A 44 9.46 7.42 -1.70
C PHE A 44 10.74 7.58 -0.92
N LYS A 45 11.87 7.28 -1.58
CA LYS A 45 13.19 7.61 -1.04
C LYS A 45 13.37 9.13 -1.06
N LYS A 46 14.05 9.69 -0.07
CA LYS A 46 14.31 11.14 0.03
C LYS A 46 15.14 11.69 -1.13
N ASP A 47 15.88 10.85 -1.84
CA ASP A 47 16.70 11.18 -3.01
C ASP A 47 16.00 10.85 -4.35
N ASN A 48 14.70 10.53 -4.32
CA ASN A 48 13.94 10.28 -5.53
C ASN A 48 13.88 11.55 -6.40
N PRO A 49 14.33 11.49 -7.68
CA PRO A 49 14.44 12.68 -8.52
C PRO A 49 13.08 13.31 -8.87
N GLU A 50 12.02 12.51 -9.02
CA GLU A 50 10.67 13.03 -9.28
C GLU A 50 10.10 13.74 -8.04
N LEU A 51 10.32 13.19 -6.84
CA LEU A 51 9.93 13.83 -5.59
C LEU A 51 10.66 15.17 -5.42
N LEU A 52 11.98 15.21 -5.63
CA LEU A 52 12.76 16.44 -5.55
C LEU A 52 12.36 17.48 -6.62
N ALA A 53 11.91 17.04 -7.79
CA ALA A 53 11.40 17.94 -8.80
C ALA A 53 10.02 18.50 -8.42
N PHE A 54 9.17 17.69 -7.81
CA PHE A 54 7.87 18.13 -7.30
C PHE A 54 8.01 19.09 -6.12
N ASP A 55 8.88 18.78 -5.16
CA ASP A 55 9.15 19.65 -4.03
C ASP A 55 9.69 21.03 -4.49
N ARG A 56 10.55 21.07 -5.51
CA ARG A 56 11.01 22.34 -6.10
C ARG A 56 9.87 23.16 -6.69
N ILE A 57 8.87 22.54 -7.31
CA ILE A 57 7.67 23.26 -7.77
C ILE A 57 6.88 23.81 -6.58
N GLN A 58 6.70 23.01 -5.53
CA GLN A 58 6.00 23.44 -4.32
C GLN A 58 6.74 24.55 -3.56
N ASP A 59 8.08 24.58 -3.60
CA ASP A 59 8.88 25.65 -3.00
C ASP A 59 8.90 26.92 -3.84
N THR A 60 8.79 26.79 -5.16
CA THR A 60 8.79 27.94 -6.10
C THR A 60 7.42 28.60 -6.15
N TYR A 61 6.36 27.81 -6.09
CA TYR A 61 4.96 28.25 -6.13
C TYR A 61 4.28 27.87 -4.81
N ALA A 62 3.03 28.23 -4.61
CA ALA A 62 2.29 27.79 -3.44
C ALA A 62 2.12 26.26 -3.43
N LYS A 63 2.19 25.62 -2.23
CA LYS A 63 1.86 24.21 -2.04
C LYS A 63 0.42 23.93 -2.49
N ASP A 64 0.16 22.71 -2.99
CA ASP A 64 -1.15 22.27 -3.47
C ASP A 64 -1.87 21.35 -2.49
N ASP A 65 -1.31 21.15 -1.31
CA ASP A 65 -1.97 20.36 -0.27
C ASP A 65 -3.32 21.01 0.03
N ASN A 66 -4.40 20.26 -0.12
CA ASN A 66 -5.73 20.83 -0.05
C ASN A 66 -6.75 19.95 0.66
N VAL A 67 -7.81 20.64 1.13
CA VAL A 67 -9.10 20.05 1.45
C VAL A 67 -10.10 20.60 0.44
N LEU A 68 -10.79 19.72 -0.29
CA LEU A 68 -11.78 20.06 -1.28
C LEU A 68 -13.16 19.66 -0.77
N PHE A 69 -14.00 20.65 -0.52
CA PHE A 69 -15.43 20.44 -0.28
C PHE A 69 -16.18 20.44 -1.60
N VAL A 70 -17.02 19.44 -1.81
CA VAL A 70 -17.86 19.31 -2.98
C VAL A 70 -19.32 19.31 -2.52
N LEU A 71 -20.07 20.29 -3.00
CA LEU A 71 -21.46 20.55 -2.65
C LEU A 71 -22.35 20.09 -3.81
N ALA A 72 -23.21 19.12 -3.56
CA ALA A 72 -24.15 18.54 -4.52
C ALA A 72 -25.60 18.78 -4.06
N PRO A 73 -26.26 19.84 -4.53
CA PRO A 73 -27.67 20.06 -4.25
C PRO A 73 -28.54 18.90 -4.78
N LYS A 74 -29.47 18.40 -3.96
CA LYS A 74 -30.34 17.25 -4.32
C LYS A 74 -31.26 17.52 -5.53
N ASP A 75 -31.51 18.79 -5.81
CA ASP A 75 -32.29 19.22 -6.99
C ASP A 75 -31.41 19.38 -8.25
N GLY A 76 -30.09 19.16 -8.14
CA GLY A 76 -29.13 19.27 -9.23
C GLY A 76 -28.86 20.70 -9.70
N ARG A 77 -29.10 21.73 -8.86
CA ARG A 77 -28.93 23.13 -9.25
C ARG A 77 -28.09 23.89 -8.24
N VAL A 78 -26.85 24.22 -8.62
CA VAL A 78 -25.94 25.07 -7.83
C VAL A 78 -26.44 26.52 -7.81
N PHE A 79 -26.90 27.03 -8.94
CA PHE A 79 -27.28 28.43 -9.09
C PHE A 79 -28.70 28.67 -8.57
N THR A 80 -28.86 28.48 -7.25
CA THR A 80 -30.02 28.89 -6.45
C THR A 80 -29.53 29.77 -5.30
N ARG A 81 -30.38 30.66 -4.78
CA ARG A 81 -29.98 31.55 -3.69
C ARG A 81 -29.46 30.75 -2.49
N GLU A 82 -30.18 29.73 -2.08
CA GLU A 82 -29.85 28.90 -0.90
C GLU A 82 -28.50 28.18 -1.05
N THR A 83 -28.23 27.60 -2.22
CA THR A 83 -26.96 26.93 -2.49
C THR A 83 -25.81 27.92 -2.57
N LEU A 84 -25.98 29.09 -3.23
CA LEU A 84 -24.96 30.11 -3.30
C LEU A 84 -24.65 30.71 -1.92
N GLN A 85 -25.65 30.86 -1.04
CA GLN A 85 -25.45 31.22 0.36
C GLN A 85 -24.63 30.18 1.13
N ALA A 86 -24.90 28.89 0.93
CA ALA A 86 -24.11 27.82 1.52
C ALA A 86 -22.64 27.85 1.06
N VAL A 87 -22.41 28.06 -0.24
CA VAL A 87 -21.04 28.18 -0.80
C VAL A 87 -20.35 29.41 -0.23
N ALA A 88 -21.04 30.57 -0.13
CA ALA A 88 -20.48 31.80 0.42
C ALA A 88 -20.11 31.64 1.90
N TRP A 89 -21.03 31.10 2.72
CA TRP A 89 -20.77 30.78 4.12
C TRP A 89 -19.56 29.87 4.30
N LEU A 90 -19.51 28.78 3.53
CA LEU A 90 -18.38 27.86 3.59
C LEU A 90 -17.08 28.54 3.17
N THR A 91 -17.10 29.38 2.14
CA THR A 91 -15.92 30.12 1.66
C THR A 91 -15.37 31.04 2.74
N GLU A 92 -16.23 31.75 3.47
CA GLU A 92 -15.85 32.65 4.55
C GLU A 92 -15.26 31.89 5.75
N GLU A 93 -15.97 30.85 6.23
CA GLU A 93 -15.51 30.03 7.36
C GLU A 93 -14.27 29.21 7.04
N ALA A 94 -14.08 28.80 5.77
CA ALA A 94 -12.93 28.04 5.32
C ALA A 94 -11.59 28.75 5.51
N TRP A 95 -11.57 30.09 5.51
CA TRP A 95 -10.39 30.88 5.83
C TRP A 95 -9.90 30.69 7.27
N GLN A 96 -10.78 30.26 8.18
CA GLN A 96 -10.45 29.97 9.58
C GLN A 96 -9.77 28.59 9.74
N THR A 97 -9.71 27.79 8.67
CA THR A 97 -9.07 26.47 8.74
C THR A 97 -7.60 26.61 9.13
N PRO A 98 -7.12 25.88 10.14
CA PRO A 98 -5.70 25.91 10.51
C PRO A 98 -4.79 25.72 9.30
N TYR A 99 -3.74 26.52 9.20
CA TYR A 99 -2.75 26.50 8.11
C TYR A 99 -3.33 26.83 6.72
N SER A 100 -4.55 27.33 6.61
CA SER A 100 -5.12 27.82 5.35
C SER A 100 -4.37 29.06 4.90
N ASN A 101 -3.96 29.09 3.63
CA ASN A 101 -3.34 30.26 3.01
C ASN A 101 -4.13 30.77 1.80
N ARG A 102 -5.08 29.98 1.30
CA ARG A 102 -5.91 30.32 0.16
C ARG A 102 -7.23 29.54 0.20
N VAL A 103 -8.32 30.18 -0.16
CA VAL A 103 -9.63 29.54 -0.37
C VAL A 103 -10.15 29.99 -1.73
N ASP A 104 -10.50 29.01 -2.58
CA ASP A 104 -11.04 29.24 -3.92
C ASP A 104 -12.45 28.67 -4.03
N SER A 105 -13.38 29.48 -4.51
CA SER A 105 -14.76 29.08 -4.77
C SER A 105 -15.37 29.92 -5.90
N ILE A 106 -16.57 29.58 -6.33
CA ILE A 106 -17.31 30.40 -7.29
C ILE A 106 -17.71 31.78 -6.71
N THR A 107 -17.78 31.91 -5.36
CA THR A 107 -18.23 33.13 -4.72
C THR A 107 -17.13 34.20 -4.68
N ASN A 108 -15.91 33.81 -4.35
CA ASN A 108 -14.77 34.72 -4.27
C ASN A 108 -13.88 34.73 -5.54
N PHE A 109 -14.36 34.11 -6.62
CA PHE A 109 -13.66 34.18 -7.91
C PHE A 109 -13.54 35.65 -8.36
N GLN A 110 -12.31 36.09 -8.69
CA GLN A 110 -12.02 37.48 -9.05
C GLN A 110 -12.46 37.77 -10.49
N TYR A 111 -13.73 38.11 -10.64
CA TYR A 111 -14.29 38.48 -11.93
C TYR A 111 -13.84 39.84 -12.38
N THR A 112 -13.29 39.90 -13.59
CA THR A 112 -12.78 41.15 -14.20
C THR A 112 -13.65 41.59 -15.36
N TYR A 113 -14.00 42.91 -15.42
CA TYR A 113 -14.76 43.48 -16.51
C TYR A 113 -14.46 45.00 -16.67
N ALA A 114 -14.72 45.52 -17.87
CA ALA A 114 -14.56 46.96 -18.14
C ALA A 114 -15.81 47.73 -17.73
N ARG A 115 -15.60 48.95 -17.15
CA ARG A 115 -16.67 49.88 -16.86
C ARG A 115 -16.22 51.27 -17.25
N GLY A 116 -16.58 51.72 -18.47
CA GLY A 116 -16.03 52.94 -19.05
C GLY A 116 -14.54 52.79 -19.30
N ASP A 117 -13.73 53.68 -18.74
CA ASP A 117 -12.27 53.64 -18.84
C ASP A 117 -11.59 52.84 -17.69
N ASP A 118 -12.39 52.32 -16.74
CA ASP A 118 -11.90 51.59 -15.58
C ASP A 118 -12.05 50.06 -15.76
N ILE A 119 -11.12 49.31 -15.21
CA ILE A 119 -11.26 47.84 -15.03
C ILE A 119 -11.65 47.59 -13.59
N ILE A 120 -12.70 46.84 -13.42
CA ILE A 120 -13.20 46.38 -12.12
C ILE A 120 -12.76 44.94 -11.89
N VAL A 121 -12.10 44.69 -10.76
CA VAL A 121 -11.77 43.35 -10.23
C VAL A 121 -12.53 43.19 -8.92
N ARG A 122 -13.39 42.19 -8.84
CA ARG A 122 -14.18 41.93 -7.63
C ARG A 122 -14.67 40.50 -7.58
N ASP A 123 -15.08 40.07 -6.40
CA ASP A 123 -15.73 38.80 -6.22
C ASP A 123 -16.94 38.66 -7.16
N LEU A 124 -17.10 37.48 -7.76
CA LEU A 124 -18.24 37.16 -8.64
C LEU A 124 -19.56 37.24 -7.86
N ILE A 125 -19.54 36.89 -6.56
CA ILE A 125 -20.69 36.99 -5.64
C ILE A 125 -20.26 37.78 -4.39
N PRO A 126 -20.31 39.11 -4.40
CA PRO A 126 -19.90 39.92 -3.25
C PRO A 126 -20.85 39.80 -2.05
N ASP A 127 -22.13 39.55 -2.28
CA ASP A 127 -23.17 39.42 -1.27
C ASP A 127 -24.20 38.37 -1.70
N ALA A 128 -24.13 37.20 -1.12
CA ALA A 128 -25.02 36.09 -1.45
C ALA A 128 -26.43 36.25 -0.86
N GLU A 129 -26.62 37.11 0.15
CA GLU A 129 -27.94 37.35 0.76
C GLU A 129 -28.81 38.26 -0.11
N ALA A 130 -28.18 39.22 -0.79
CA ALA A 130 -28.86 40.24 -1.60
C ALA A 130 -29.16 39.81 -3.05
N LEU A 131 -28.87 38.56 -3.47
CA LEU A 131 -29.02 38.12 -4.85
C LEU A 131 -30.48 38.14 -5.33
N THR A 132 -30.69 38.71 -6.51
CA THR A 132 -31.95 38.60 -7.26
C THR A 132 -31.88 37.41 -8.26
N GLU A 133 -33.03 36.96 -8.79
CA GLU A 133 -33.06 35.95 -9.84
C GLU A 133 -32.31 36.37 -11.12
N ALA A 134 -32.30 37.63 -11.43
CA ALA A 134 -31.51 38.18 -12.53
C ALA A 134 -30.00 38.09 -12.27
N ASP A 135 -29.57 38.37 -11.01
CA ASP A 135 -28.19 38.22 -10.61
C ASP A 135 -27.75 36.73 -10.67
N ILE A 136 -28.56 35.81 -10.16
CA ILE A 136 -28.31 34.39 -10.20
C ILE A 136 -28.13 33.88 -11.64
N THR A 137 -29.00 34.34 -12.56
CA THR A 137 -28.90 33.98 -13.98
C THR A 137 -27.60 34.49 -14.60
N ARG A 138 -27.26 35.78 -14.33
CA ARG A 138 -26.01 36.38 -14.78
C ARG A 138 -24.77 35.66 -14.22
N ILE A 139 -24.77 35.38 -12.92
CA ILE A 139 -23.68 34.65 -12.25
C ILE A 139 -23.47 33.26 -12.88
N ARG A 140 -24.56 32.52 -13.12
CA ARG A 140 -24.52 31.22 -13.79
C ARG A 140 -23.88 31.33 -15.18
N ASP A 141 -24.34 32.31 -15.98
CA ASP A 141 -23.86 32.46 -17.36
C ASP A 141 -22.38 32.85 -17.39
N ILE A 142 -21.90 33.66 -16.43
CA ILE A 142 -20.47 33.95 -16.26
C ILE A 142 -19.70 32.70 -15.80
N ALA A 143 -20.15 32.06 -14.73
CA ALA A 143 -19.42 30.95 -14.14
C ALA A 143 -19.26 29.75 -15.09
N LEU A 144 -20.31 29.46 -15.90
CA LEU A 144 -20.27 28.39 -16.88
C LEU A 144 -19.55 28.75 -18.20
N ALA A 145 -19.27 30.03 -18.42
CA ALA A 145 -18.45 30.50 -19.53
C ALA A 145 -16.97 30.68 -19.15
N GLU A 146 -16.64 30.66 -17.84
CA GLU A 146 -15.29 30.96 -17.36
C GLU A 146 -14.42 29.68 -17.32
N PRO A 147 -13.36 29.62 -18.17
CA PRO A 147 -12.52 28.41 -18.23
C PRO A 147 -11.82 28.06 -16.92
N GLN A 148 -11.57 29.02 -16.03
CA GLN A 148 -10.92 28.79 -14.73
C GLN A 148 -11.86 28.16 -13.69
N LEU A 149 -13.17 28.26 -13.88
CA LEU A 149 -14.19 27.71 -12.96
C LEU A 149 -14.72 26.36 -13.41
N VAL A 150 -15.01 26.21 -14.70
CA VAL A 150 -15.61 25.00 -15.25
C VAL A 150 -14.64 23.83 -15.19
N ASN A 151 -15.12 22.65 -14.74
CA ASN A 151 -14.31 21.45 -14.49
C ASN A 151 -13.22 21.65 -13.40
N SER A 152 -13.35 22.67 -12.59
CA SER A 152 -12.46 22.95 -11.45
C SER A 152 -13.27 23.17 -10.18
N LEU A 153 -14.07 24.26 -10.14
CA LEU A 153 -14.89 24.66 -9.00
C LEU A 153 -16.40 24.56 -9.28
N VAL A 154 -16.80 24.35 -10.52
CA VAL A 154 -18.19 24.12 -10.90
C VAL A 154 -18.25 23.11 -12.05
N SER A 155 -19.23 22.21 -12.00
CA SER A 155 -19.47 21.25 -13.08
C SER A 155 -20.02 21.93 -14.32
N PRO A 156 -19.75 21.42 -15.54
CA PRO A 156 -20.24 22.01 -16.80
C PRO A 156 -21.75 22.19 -16.85
N GLU A 157 -22.52 21.32 -16.21
CA GLU A 157 -23.97 21.35 -16.13
C GLU A 157 -24.46 22.25 -14.98
N GLY A 158 -23.58 22.72 -14.10
CA GLY A 158 -23.93 23.55 -12.95
C GLY A 158 -24.72 22.82 -11.86
N HIS A 159 -24.49 21.50 -11.72
CA HIS A 159 -25.18 20.67 -10.72
C HIS A 159 -24.32 20.41 -9.47
N VAL A 160 -23.01 20.67 -9.53
CA VAL A 160 -22.05 20.51 -8.42
C VAL A 160 -21.14 21.73 -8.36
N ALA A 161 -20.85 22.21 -7.16
CA ALA A 161 -19.84 23.25 -6.91
C ALA A 161 -18.83 22.78 -5.86
N ALA A 162 -17.65 23.40 -5.86
CA ALA A 162 -16.61 23.12 -4.87
C ALA A 162 -16.09 24.39 -4.18
N VAL A 163 -15.56 24.16 -2.97
CA VAL A 163 -14.73 25.09 -2.22
C VAL A 163 -13.40 24.41 -1.95
N ASN A 164 -12.32 24.95 -2.48
CA ASN A 164 -10.98 24.42 -2.32
C ASN A 164 -10.22 25.22 -1.28
N ILE A 165 -9.73 24.55 -0.25
CA ILE A 165 -8.92 25.15 0.82
C ILE A 165 -7.49 24.66 0.63
N THR A 166 -6.58 25.55 0.25
CA THR A 166 -5.16 25.26 0.14
C THR A 166 -4.50 25.37 1.52
N ILE A 167 -3.84 24.29 1.93
CA ILE A 167 -3.24 24.14 3.26
C ILE A 167 -1.72 24.17 3.12
N GLN A 168 -1.05 24.99 3.89
CA GLN A 168 0.40 25.10 3.90
C GLN A 168 0.99 24.44 5.15
N LEU A 169 1.13 23.11 5.10
CA LEU A 169 1.78 22.36 6.18
C LEU A 169 3.29 22.51 6.12
N GLN A 170 3.91 22.61 7.31
CA GLN A 170 5.35 22.48 7.46
C GLN A 170 5.67 20.99 7.63
N ASP A 171 6.64 20.49 6.89
CA ASP A 171 6.98 19.04 6.86
C ASP A 171 7.31 18.48 8.26
N GLU A 172 7.87 19.31 9.15
CA GLU A 172 8.23 18.90 10.52
C GLU A 172 7.02 18.61 11.42
N ASN A 173 5.85 19.19 11.13
CA ASN A 173 4.64 19.10 11.95
C ASN A 173 3.43 18.49 11.23
N ALA A 174 3.62 17.97 10.02
CA ALA A 174 2.53 17.47 9.17
C ALA A 174 1.67 16.41 9.85
N ASP A 175 2.29 15.49 10.61
CA ASP A 175 1.60 14.40 11.32
C ASP A 175 0.61 14.90 12.41
N GLN A 176 0.90 16.06 13.02
CA GLN A 176 0.03 16.65 14.05
C GLN A 176 -0.96 17.66 13.44
N ALA A 177 -0.54 18.40 12.43
CA ALA A 177 -1.34 19.43 11.78
C ALA A 177 -2.45 18.83 10.89
N THR A 178 -2.18 17.71 10.20
CA THR A 178 -3.17 17.06 9.33
C THR A 178 -4.46 16.67 10.09
N PRO A 179 -4.43 15.98 11.25
CA PRO A 179 -5.63 15.71 12.03
C PRO A 179 -6.35 16.96 12.53
N GLU A 180 -5.61 18.04 12.88
CA GLU A 180 -6.18 19.31 13.31
C GLU A 180 -6.99 19.97 12.19
N VAL A 181 -6.42 20.07 10.98
CA VAL A 181 -7.08 20.56 9.78
C VAL A 181 -8.36 19.79 9.50
N ILE A 182 -8.28 18.45 9.49
CA ILE A 182 -9.44 17.60 9.18
C ILE A 182 -10.51 17.64 10.27
N ALA A 183 -10.13 17.77 11.53
CA ALA A 183 -11.10 17.93 12.63
C ALA A 183 -11.89 19.24 12.47
N PHE A 184 -11.23 20.34 12.07
CA PHE A 184 -11.87 21.63 11.77
C PHE A 184 -12.78 21.49 10.54
N ALA A 185 -12.28 20.94 9.44
CA ALA A 185 -13.03 20.73 8.20
C ALA A 185 -14.30 19.86 8.42
N ARG A 186 -14.21 18.79 9.22
CA ARG A 186 -15.38 17.99 9.64
C ARG A 186 -16.35 18.80 10.53
N GLY A 187 -15.85 19.82 11.23
CA GLY A 187 -16.67 20.80 11.92
C GLY A 187 -17.55 21.58 10.95
N LEU A 188 -16.95 22.14 9.91
CA LEU A 188 -17.65 22.87 8.83
C LEU A 188 -18.66 21.98 8.11
N GLU A 189 -18.28 20.76 7.78
CA GLU A 189 -19.17 19.76 7.15
C GLU A 189 -20.43 19.52 7.99
N ARG A 190 -20.27 19.35 9.31
CA ARG A 190 -21.43 19.13 10.24
C ARG A 190 -22.38 20.31 10.26
N VAL A 191 -21.86 21.54 10.27
CA VAL A 191 -22.70 22.76 10.22
C VAL A 191 -23.43 22.84 8.89
N LEU A 192 -22.73 22.64 7.76
CA LEU A 192 -23.34 22.63 6.43
C LEU A 192 -24.51 21.62 6.34
N ARG A 193 -24.28 20.40 6.78
CA ARG A 193 -25.31 19.34 6.75
C ARG A 193 -26.51 19.67 7.64
N ALA A 194 -26.31 20.41 8.73
CA ALA A 194 -27.39 20.80 9.64
C ALA A 194 -28.20 21.97 9.10
N ASP A 195 -27.53 23.00 8.58
CA ASP A 195 -28.17 24.24 8.14
C ASP A 195 -28.69 24.18 6.71
N TYR A 196 -28.06 23.33 5.85
CA TYR A 196 -28.41 23.13 4.44
C TYR A 196 -28.69 21.65 4.12
N PRO A 197 -29.73 21.02 4.68
CA PRO A 197 -29.99 19.57 4.55
C PRO A 197 -30.38 19.14 3.12
N HIS A 198 -30.61 20.07 2.24
CA HIS A 198 -30.86 19.84 0.80
C HIS A 198 -29.57 19.68 -0.01
N ILE A 199 -28.40 19.91 0.55
CA ILE A 199 -27.11 19.75 -0.08
C ILE A 199 -26.39 18.53 0.48
N GLU A 200 -25.95 17.64 -0.40
CA GLU A 200 -25.00 16.60 -0.04
C GLU A 200 -23.60 17.17 -0.10
N VAL A 201 -22.81 16.91 0.95
CA VAL A 201 -21.45 17.44 1.11
C VAL A 201 -20.48 16.30 1.11
N TYR A 202 -19.46 16.38 0.25
CA TYR A 202 -18.36 15.44 0.16
C TYR A 202 -17.04 16.15 0.43
N MET A 203 -16.11 15.49 1.11
CA MET A 203 -14.82 16.07 1.47
C MET A 203 -13.69 15.19 0.94
N THR A 204 -12.87 15.71 0.04
CA THR A 204 -11.71 15.05 -0.57
C THR A 204 -10.49 15.98 -0.59
N GLY A 205 -9.47 15.65 -1.34
CA GLY A 205 -8.21 16.42 -1.43
C GLY A 205 -7.05 15.69 -0.76
N LEU A 206 -5.83 16.18 -1.00
CA LEU A 206 -4.60 15.48 -0.58
C LEU A 206 -4.47 15.36 0.94
N VAL A 207 -4.81 16.43 1.68
CA VAL A 207 -4.78 16.43 3.16
C VAL A 207 -5.80 15.45 3.72
N THR A 208 -6.99 15.37 3.10
CA THR A 208 -8.02 14.40 3.49
C THR A 208 -7.56 12.97 3.25
N GLY A 209 -6.90 12.72 2.11
CA GLY A 209 -6.30 11.41 1.78
C GLY A 209 -5.23 11.00 2.80
N ASN A 210 -4.29 11.88 3.11
CA ASN A 210 -3.26 11.62 4.11
C ASN A 210 -3.87 11.29 5.50
N ASN A 211 -4.90 12.03 5.91
CA ASN A 211 -5.61 11.74 7.15
C ASN A 211 -6.34 10.38 7.10
N ALA A 212 -6.95 10.02 5.97
CA ALA A 212 -7.58 8.72 5.81
C ALA A 212 -6.56 7.56 5.93
N PHE A 213 -5.34 7.71 5.44
CA PHE A 213 -4.24 6.76 5.69
C PHE A 213 -3.96 6.59 7.19
N LEU A 214 -3.91 7.70 7.93
CA LEU A 214 -3.66 7.66 9.36
C LEU A 214 -4.79 6.95 10.11
N GLU A 215 -6.04 7.29 9.80
CA GLU A 215 -7.23 6.69 10.42
C GLU A 215 -7.31 5.19 10.15
N ILE A 216 -7.10 4.77 8.89
CA ILE A 216 -7.05 3.35 8.51
C ILE A 216 -5.91 2.63 9.24
N SER A 217 -4.73 3.25 9.30
CA SER A 217 -3.58 2.68 10.00
C SER A 217 -3.88 2.44 11.49
N GLN A 218 -4.52 3.40 12.15
CA GLN A 218 -4.94 3.27 13.54
C GLN A 218 -6.06 2.23 13.71
N GLN A 219 -7.04 2.21 12.82
CA GLN A 219 -8.12 1.22 12.81
C GLN A 219 -7.57 -0.20 12.64
N ASP A 220 -6.66 -0.41 11.70
CA ASP A 220 -6.00 -1.71 11.48
C ASP A 220 -5.30 -2.19 12.75
N MET A 221 -4.55 -1.33 13.42
CA MET A 221 -3.90 -1.69 14.69
C MET A 221 -4.90 -2.10 15.79
N LEU A 222 -6.02 -1.41 15.89
CA LEU A 222 -7.03 -1.66 16.91
C LEU A 222 -7.95 -2.84 16.58
N THR A 223 -8.10 -3.21 15.33
CA THR A 223 -9.02 -4.28 14.90
C THR A 223 -8.30 -5.55 14.49
N LEU A 224 -7.27 -5.46 13.60
CA LEU A 224 -6.61 -6.65 13.05
C LEU A 224 -5.76 -7.37 14.08
N ILE A 225 -5.02 -6.64 14.94
CA ILE A 225 -4.14 -7.27 15.94
C ILE A 225 -4.95 -8.05 16.98
N PRO A 226 -6.01 -7.50 17.62
CA PRO A 226 -6.85 -8.27 18.52
C PRO A 226 -7.60 -9.43 17.84
N ALA A 227 -8.14 -9.21 16.62
CA ALA A 227 -8.80 -10.25 15.85
C ALA A 227 -7.85 -11.41 15.54
N MET A 228 -6.63 -11.09 15.12
CA MET A 228 -5.59 -12.08 14.86
C MET A 228 -5.22 -12.83 16.14
N PHE A 229 -5.03 -12.13 17.25
CA PHE A 229 -4.70 -12.75 18.54
C PHE A 229 -5.80 -13.72 18.99
N LEU A 230 -7.06 -13.32 18.87
CA LEU A 230 -8.20 -14.20 19.18
C LEU A 230 -8.23 -15.43 18.28
N LEU A 231 -8.07 -15.25 16.99
CA LEU A 231 -8.00 -16.34 16.00
C LEU A 231 -6.89 -17.34 16.37
N ILE A 232 -5.71 -16.83 16.70
CA ILE A 232 -4.55 -17.63 17.11
C ILE A 232 -4.88 -18.48 18.35
N VAL A 233 -5.46 -17.87 19.39
CA VAL A 233 -5.83 -18.59 20.61
C VAL A 233 -6.83 -19.70 20.31
N VAL A 234 -7.84 -19.43 19.49
CA VAL A 234 -8.83 -20.44 19.06
C VAL A 234 -8.17 -21.58 18.30
N ILE A 235 -7.33 -21.27 17.32
CA ILE A 235 -6.64 -22.27 16.52
C ILE A 235 -5.71 -23.12 17.41
N LEU A 236 -4.89 -22.49 18.27
CA LEU A 236 -4.02 -23.22 19.18
C LEU A 236 -4.81 -24.13 20.13
N TRP A 237 -5.96 -23.65 20.61
CA TRP A 237 -6.84 -24.48 21.46
C TRP A 237 -7.36 -25.71 20.70
N LEU A 238 -7.86 -25.51 19.48
CA LEU A 238 -8.36 -26.60 18.64
C LEU A 238 -7.26 -27.61 18.25
N LEU A 239 -6.02 -27.14 18.09
CA LEU A 239 -4.90 -27.97 17.66
C LEU A 239 -4.22 -28.72 18.82
N LEU A 240 -3.91 -27.97 19.85
CA LEU A 240 -3.11 -28.52 20.95
C LEU A 240 -3.98 -29.26 21.95
N HIS A 241 -5.31 -29.03 22.00
CA HIS A 241 -6.21 -29.61 23.04
C HIS A 241 -5.57 -29.59 24.43
N SER A 242 -4.77 -28.57 24.74
CA SER A 242 -3.96 -28.47 25.94
C SER A 242 -3.85 -27.02 26.39
N PHE A 243 -4.42 -26.73 27.54
CA PHE A 243 -4.35 -25.41 28.19
C PHE A 243 -2.89 -24.94 28.37
N PHE A 244 -2.03 -25.81 28.89
CA PHE A 244 -0.62 -25.49 29.08
C PHE A 244 0.15 -25.31 27.74
N GLY A 245 -0.25 -26.00 26.69
CA GLY A 245 0.34 -25.81 25.36
C GLY A 245 0.01 -24.42 24.78
N VAL A 246 -1.24 -23.98 24.93
CA VAL A 246 -1.67 -22.63 24.52
C VAL A 246 -0.94 -21.56 25.33
N ILE A 247 -0.97 -21.65 26.68
CA ILE A 247 -0.28 -20.70 27.55
C ILE A 247 1.23 -20.65 27.29
N ALA A 248 1.87 -21.75 26.94
CA ALA A 248 3.30 -21.76 26.62
C ALA A 248 3.62 -21.07 25.28
N THR A 249 2.67 -21.09 24.34
CA THR A 249 2.88 -20.49 23.01
C THR A 249 2.62 -18.97 23.01
N ILE A 250 1.65 -18.48 23.77
CA ILE A 250 1.28 -17.06 23.83
C ILE A 250 2.48 -16.14 24.10
N PRO A 251 3.33 -16.38 25.13
CA PRO A 251 4.51 -15.53 25.34
C PRO A 251 5.50 -15.51 24.18
N VAL A 252 5.68 -16.63 23.48
CA VAL A 252 6.55 -16.71 22.30
C VAL A 252 6.04 -15.75 21.22
N ILE A 253 4.75 -15.77 20.97
CA ILE A 253 4.09 -14.94 19.95
C ILE A 253 4.12 -13.47 20.36
N VAL A 254 3.72 -13.14 21.58
CA VAL A 254 3.66 -11.75 22.08
C VAL A 254 5.07 -11.14 22.14
N PHE A 255 6.05 -11.87 22.69
CA PHE A 255 7.40 -11.37 22.84
C PHE A 255 8.09 -11.21 21.47
N SER A 256 7.87 -12.12 20.51
CA SER A 256 8.44 -11.96 19.17
C SER A 256 7.89 -10.73 18.48
N THR A 257 6.59 -10.49 18.54
CA THR A 257 5.95 -9.34 17.91
C THR A 257 6.32 -8.03 18.60
N ALA A 258 6.15 -7.95 19.93
CA ALA A 258 6.45 -6.73 20.68
C ALA A 258 7.94 -6.35 20.61
N SER A 259 8.84 -7.34 20.71
CA SER A 259 10.27 -7.09 20.58
C SER A 259 10.68 -6.68 19.19
N SER A 260 10.09 -7.26 18.14
CA SER A 260 10.41 -6.89 16.76
C SER A 260 10.01 -5.46 16.44
N VAL A 261 8.75 -5.12 16.75
CA VAL A 261 8.25 -3.75 16.50
C VAL A 261 8.97 -2.74 17.38
N GLY A 262 9.23 -3.07 18.65
CA GLY A 262 9.96 -2.19 19.56
C GLY A 262 11.42 -1.96 19.14
N LEU A 263 12.13 -2.99 18.66
CA LEU A 263 13.48 -2.84 18.09
C LEU A 263 13.46 -1.99 16.82
N ALA A 264 12.50 -2.22 15.93
CA ALA A 264 12.36 -1.44 14.70
C ALA A 264 12.07 0.03 15.01
N ALA A 265 11.07 0.33 15.84
CA ALA A 265 10.67 1.69 16.16
C ALA A 265 11.69 2.42 17.04
N GLY A 266 12.12 1.81 18.16
CA GLY A 266 12.92 2.50 19.17
C GLY A 266 14.42 2.50 18.89
N TRP A 267 14.95 1.44 18.25
CA TRP A 267 16.39 1.28 18.06
C TRP A 267 16.85 1.53 16.61
N MET A 268 15.98 1.24 15.64
CA MET A 268 16.29 1.47 14.22
C MET A 268 15.62 2.73 13.67
N GLY A 269 14.71 3.36 14.42
CA GLY A 269 14.02 4.59 13.99
C GLY A 269 13.05 4.37 12.82
N ILE A 270 12.53 3.15 12.66
CA ILE A 270 11.56 2.83 11.60
C ILE A 270 10.17 3.29 12.06
N SER A 271 9.57 4.20 11.30
CA SER A 271 8.18 4.62 11.50
C SER A 271 7.22 3.58 10.90
N LEU A 272 6.06 3.40 11.52
CA LEU A 272 5.02 2.56 10.95
C LEU A 272 4.16 3.33 9.95
N THR A 273 3.90 2.70 8.82
CA THR A 273 3.03 3.18 7.75
C THR A 273 1.84 2.24 7.58
N ALA A 274 0.85 2.60 6.78
CA ALA A 274 -0.32 1.75 6.52
C ALA A 274 0.06 0.33 6.02
N ILE A 275 1.16 0.18 5.26
CA ILE A 275 1.67 -1.13 4.81
C ILE A 275 2.40 -1.86 5.95
N SER A 276 3.38 -1.20 6.58
CA SER A 276 4.23 -1.85 7.60
C SER A 276 3.46 -2.17 8.89
N ASN A 277 2.29 -1.55 9.13
CA ASN A 277 1.35 -1.91 10.20
C ASN A 277 0.80 -3.34 10.08
N SER A 278 0.90 -3.98 8.93
CA SER A 278 0.59 -5.41 8.77
C SER A 278 1.64 -6.33 9.38
N ALA A 279 2.86 -5.85 9.66
CA ALA A 279 3.97 -6.66 10.19
C ALA A 279 3.61 -7.41 11.49
N PRO A 280 2.97 -6.81 12.52
CA PRO A 280 2.54 -7.54 13.71
C PRO A 280 1.67 -8.76 13.38
N VAL A 281 0.68 -8.62 12.49
CA VAL A 281 -0.23 -9.70 12.08
C VAL A 281 0.56 -10.84 11.39
N VAL A 282 1.51 -10.49 10.52
CA VAL A 282 2.38 -11.45 9.84
C VAL A 282 3.28 -12.17 10.84
N ILE A 283 3.91 -11.46 11.79
CA ILE A 283 4.79 -12.07 12.80
C ILE A 283 3.99 -12.99 13.73
N LEU A 284 2.82 -12.55 14.20
CA LEU A 284 1.92 -13.37 15.01
C LEU A 284 1.62 -14.70 14.32
N THR A 285 1.32 -14.65 13.01
CA THR A 285 1.01 -15.83 12.19
C THR A 285 2.20 -16.76 12.05
N LEU A 286 3.40 -16.25 11.77
CA LEU A 286 4.61 -17.04 11.54
C LEU A 286 5.18 -17.65 12.84
N ALA A 287 5.10 -16.94 13.95
CA ALA A 287 5.62 -17.41 15.24
C ALA A 287 4.91 -18.66 15.78
N ILE A 288 3.66 -18.90 15.34
CA ILE A 288 2.90 -20.08 15.73
C ILE A 288 3.49 -21.35 15.15
N ALA A 289 3.86 -21.34 13.86
CA ALA A 289 4.29 -22.52 13.14
C ALA A 289 5.43 -23.26 13.85
N ASN A 290 6.47 -22.54 14.25
CA ASN A 290 7.61 -23.10 14.99
C ASN A 290 7.19 -23.74 16.32
N SER A 291 6.34 -23.07 17.07
CA SER A 291 5.86 -23.53 18.37
C SER A 291 4.98 -24.78 18.25
N VAL A 292 4.10 -24.82 17.25
CA VAL A 292 3.21 -25.99 17.00
C VAL A 292 4.01 -27.24 16.65
N HIS A 293 5.03 -27.13 15.81
CA HIS A 293 5.89 -28.28 15.45
C HIS A 293 6.61 -28.87 16.67
N ILE A 294 7.14 -28.03 17.56
CA ILE A 294 7.82 -28.46 18.78
C ILE A 294 6.84 -29.10 19.76
N LEU A 295 5.68 -28.45 19.98
CA LEU A 295 4.68 -28.93 20.96
C LEU A 295 3.98 -30.20 20.50
N THR A 296 3.63 -30.34 19.24
CA THR A 296 2.98 -31.58 18.71
C THR A 296 3.92 -32.75 18.75
N THR A 297 5.22 -32.57 18.41
CA THR A 297 6.24 -33.58 18.55
C THR A 297 6.45 -33.97 20.02
N PHE A 298 6.53 -33.01 20.92
CA PHE A 298 6.66 -33.25 22.37
C PHE A 298 5.49 -34.09 22.90
N ARG A 299 4.24 -33.71 22.60
CA ARG A 299 3.05 -34.43 23.07
C ARG A 299 3.02 -35.89 22.60
N ARG A 300 3.45 -36.15 21.36
CA ARG A 300 3.56 -37.50 20.83
C ARG A 300 4.65 -38.31 21.58
N LEU A 301 5.77 -37.67 21.92
CA LEU A 301 6.89 -38.30 22.59
C LEU A 301 6.64 -38.59 24.09
N LEU A 302 5.70 -37.84 24.70
CA LEU A 302 5.25 -38.11 26.09
C LEU A 302 4.65 -39.51 26.26
N TYR A 303 4.16 -40.12 25.17
CA TYR A 303 3.72 -41.52 25.21
C TYR A 303 4.95 -42.43 25.24
N GLY A 304 5.29 -42.92 26.41
CA GLY A 304 6.42 -43.84 26.63
C GLY A 304 7.76 -43.21 27.01
N ARG A 305 7.81 -41.87 27.25
CA ARG A 305 9.04 -41.21 27.72
C ARG A 305 8.73 -40.25 28.88
N GLU A 306 9.73 -40.05 29.74
CA GLU A 306 9.68 -38.99 30.76
C GLU A 306 9.66 -37.60 30.10
N LYS A 307 9.01 -36.64 30.79
CA LYS A 307 8.81 -35.27 30.33
C LYS A 307 10.10 -34.61 29.80
N ASN A 308 11.16 -34.61 30.61
CA ASN A 308 12.42 -33.95 30.24
C ASN A 308 13.08 -34.62 29.03
N ALA A 309 13.07 -35.94 28.95
CA ALA A 309 13.58 -36.69 27.81
C ALA A 309 12.76 -36.41 26.54
N ALA A 310 11.42 -36.25 26.68
CA ALA A 310 10.54 -35.93 25.57
C ALA A 310 10.81 -34.48 25.05
N ILE A 311 11.11 -33.52 25.92
CA ILE A 311 11.49 -32.12 25.52
C ILE A 311 12.80 -32.15 24.71
N VAL A 312 13.84 -32.81 25.23
CA VAL A 312 15.16 -32.90 24.57
C VAL A 312 15.05 -33.56 23.20
N GLU A 313 14.29 -34.62 23.10
CA GLU A 313 14.08 -35.35 21.85
C GLU A 313 13.23 -34.54 20.86
N SER A 314 12.18 -33.81 21.32
CA SER A 314 11.41 -32.91 20.49
C SER A 314 12.29 -31.81 19.88
N LEU A 315 13.17 -31.22 20.68
CA LEU A 315 14.16 -30.28 20.19
C LEU A 315 15.10 -30.90 19.17
N ARG A 316 15.62 -32.09 19.45
CA ARG A 316 16.54 -32.79 18.54
C ARG A 316 15.94 -33.05 17.17
N VAL A 317 14.65 -33.36 17.13
CA VAL A 317 13.93 -33.68 15.89
C VAL A 317 13.58 -32.42 15.10
N ASN A 318 13.21 -31.33 15.78
CA ASN A 318 12.68 -30.12 15.13
C ASN A 318 13.70 -29.01 14.96
N PHE A 319 14.84 -28.99 15.64
CA PHE A 319 15.81 -27.90 15.59
C PHE A 319 16.26 -27.57 14.16
N THR A 320 16.68 -28.55 13.39
CA THR A 320 17.18 -28.33 12.02
C THR A 320 16.06 -27.85 11.08
N PRO A 321 14.88 -28.51 10.99
CA PRO A 321 13.79 -28.01 10.17
C PRO A 321 13.38 -26.56 10.53
N VAL A 322 13.13 -26.29 11.83
CA VAL A 322 12.70 -24.95 12.29
C VAL A 322 13.77 -23.90 12.02
N SER A 323 15.08 -24.21 12.15
CA SER A 323 16.16 -23.28 11.78
C SER A 323 16.15 -22.95 10.30
N LEU A 324 15.98 -23.96 9.45
CA LEU A 324 15.97 -23.79 7.99
C LEU A 324 14.77 -22.97 7.55
N VAL A 325 13.60 -23.25 8.08
CA VAL A 325 12.36 -22.52 7.80
C VAL A 325 12.49 -21.07 8.22
N SER A 326 12.93 -20.80 9.45
CA SER A 326 13.11 -19.43 9.93
C SER A 326 14.13 -18.65 9.09
N LEU A 327 15.20 -19.32 8.63
CA LEU A 327 16.21 -18.69 7.77
C LEU A 327 15.65 -18.39 6.37
N THR A 328 14.94 -19.33 5.74
CA THR A 328 14.35 -19.11 4.42
C THR A 328 13.25 -18.07 4.44
N THR A 329 12.44 -18.03 5.49
CA THR A 329 11.42 -17.01 5.70
C THR A 329 12.05 -15.62 5.89
N ALA A 330 13.09 -15.51 6.72
CA ALA A 330 13.82 -14.26 6.89
C ALA A 330 14.44 -13.77 5.56
N ILE A 331 15.00 -14.64 4.74
CA ILE A 331 15.52 -14.29 3.41
C ILE A 331 14.40 -13.80 2.49
N GLY A 332 13.24 -14.45 2.48
CA GLY A 332 12.08 -14.01 1.71
C GLY A 332 11.66 -12.58 2.06
N PHE A 333 11.52 -12.28 3.36
CA PHE A 333 11.16 -10.93 3.80
C PHE A 333 12.29 -9.91 3.61
N LEU A 334 13.56 -10.25 3.89
CA LEU A 334 14.69 -9.36 3.63
C LEU A 334 14.88 -9.04 2.14
N SER A 335 14.40 -9.89 1.23
CA SER A 335 14.47 -9.61 -0.20
C SER A 335 13.57 -8.43 -0.63
N LEU A 336 12.62 -8.00 0.20
CA LEU A 336 11.87 -6.75 0.00
C LEU A 336 12.77 -5.51 0.03
N ASN A 337 13.98 -5.59 0.59
CA ASN A 337 14.98 -4.50 0.56
C ASN A 337 15.50 -4.20 -0.87
N PHE A 338 15.29 -5.06 -1.84
CA PHE A 338 15.55 -4.76 -3.24
C PHE A 338 14.54 -3.76 -3.81
N GLY A 339 13.34 -3.65 -3.22
CA GLY A 339 12.30 -2.73 -3.64
C GLY A 339 12.68 -1.26 -3.49
N GLU A 340 12.03 -0.40 -4.27
CA GLU A 340 12.23 1.04 -4.21
C GLU A 340 11.34 1.72 -3.15
N ILE A 341 10.29 1.07 -2.70
CA ILE A 341 9.26 1.61 -1.81
C ILE A 341 9.59 1.33 -0.34
N PRO A 342 9.93 2.37 0.48
CA PRO A 342 10.35 2.20 1.85
C PRO A 342 9.38 1.42 2.74
N PRO A 343 8.05 1.63 2.74
CA PRO A 343 7.11 0.86 3.54
C PRO A 343 7.18 -0.66 3.36
N LEU A 344 7.45 -1.14 2.14
CA LEU A 344 7.64 -2.57 1.86
C LEU A 344 8.95 -3.09 2.44
N ARG A 345 10.03 -2.29 2.37
CA ARG A 345 11.33 -2.62 2.97
C ARG A 345 11.22 -2.70 4.50
N ASP A 346 10.51 -1.76 5.09
CA ASP A 346 10.27 -1.71 6.54
C ASP A 346 9.45 -2.92 6.99
N LEU A 347 8.38 -3.25 6.27
CA LEU A 347 7.63 -4.50 6.49
C LEU A 347 8.56 -5.71 6.47
N GLY A 348 9.43 -5.82 5.45
CA GLY A 348 10.39 -6.91 5.31
C GLY A 348 11.36 -7.01 6.49
N ASN A 349 11.92 -5.89 6.90
CA ASN A 349 12.89 -5.81 7.99
C ASN A 349 12.23 -6.15 9.34
N ILE A 350 11.07 -5.56 9.64
CA ILE A 350 10.33 -5.82 10.89
C ILE A 350 9.97 -7.30 10.99
N VAL A 351 9.44 -7.89 9.92
CA VAL A 351 9.05 -9.31 9.91
C VAL A 351 10.27 -10.23 10.01
N ALA A 352 11.36 -9.93 9.31
CA ALA A 352 12.58 -10.75 9.40
C ALA A 352 13.17 -10.77 10.81
N ILE A 353 13.19 -9.62 11.50
CA ILE A 353 13.57 -9.52 12.92
C ILE A 353 12.61 -10.36 13.78
N GLY A 354 11.31 -10.25 13.54
CA GLY A 354 10.28 -11.00 14.27
C GLY A 354 10.43 -12.50 14.12
N VAL A 355 10.70 -12.99 12.92
CA VAL A 355 10.94 -14.42 12.62
C VAL A 355 12.22 -14.90 13.32
N ALA A 356 13.29 -14.11 13.32
CA ALA A 356 14.53 -14.46 14.02
C ALA A 356 14.31 -14.56 15.54
N ILE A 357 13.59 -13.60 16.12
CA ILE A 357 13.23 -13.62 17.55
C ILE A 357 12.31 -14.82 17.84
N ALA A 358 11.28 -15.06 17.01
CA ALA A 358 10.38 -16.20 17.17
C ALA A 358 11.13 -17.54 17.14
N PHE A 359 12.12 -17.68 16.26
CA PHE A 359 13.02 -18.86 16.25
C PHE A 359 13.76 -19.01 17.58
N ILE A 360 14.44 -17.96 18.05
CA ILE A 360 15.21 -17.99 19.31
C ILE A 360 14.29 -18.36 20.49
N LEU A 361 13.11 -17.76 20.54
CA LEU A 361 12.12 -18.05 21.59
C LEU A 361 11.59 -19.49 21.49
N SER A 362 11.31 -19.98 20.29
CA SER A 362 10.79 -21.34 20.10
C SER A 362 11.79 -22.42 20.48
N VAL A 363 13.09 -22.23 20.21
CA VAL A 363 14.11 -23.25 20.54
C VAL A 363 14.73 -23.07 21.93
N GLY A 364 14.62 -21.89 22.55
CA GLY A 364 15.21 -21.58 23.86
C GLY A 364 14.16 -21.40 24.97
N PHE A 365 13.31 -20.40 24.83
CA PHE A 365 12.32 -20.01 25.84
C PHE A 365 11.18 -21.04 25.97
N LEU A 366 10.58 -21.48 24.85
CA LEU A 366 9.48 -22.43 24.86
C LEU A 366 9.84 -23.75 25.56
N PRO A 367 10.97 -24.41 25.26
CA PRO A 367 11.36 -25.62 25.98
C PRO A 367 11.62 -25.39 27.47
N ALA A 368 12.21 -24.24 27.88
CA ALA A 368 12.39 -23.88 29.28
C ALA A 368 11.04 -23.72 29.99
N LEU A 369 10.07 -23.11 29.31
CA LEU A 369 8.72 -22.96 29.83
C LEU A 369 7.98 -24.29 29.93
N MET A 370 8.09 -25.15 28.91
CA MET A 370 7.57 -26.54 28.93
C MET A 370 8.16 -27.37 30.08
N ALA A 371 9.44 -27.17 30.37
CA ALA A 371 10.10 -27.88 31.49
C ALA A 371 9.54 -27.44 32.85
N THR A 372 9.02 -26.21 32.96
CA THR A 372 8.47 -25.62 34.18
C THR A 372 7.00 -25.98 34.41
N PHE A 373 6.17 -25.99 33.37
CA PHE A 373 4.74 -26.33 33.46
C PHE A 373 4.49 -27.84 33.66
N PRO A 374 3.33 -28.26 34.21
CA PRO A 374 2.93 -29.68 34.28
C PRO A 374 2.90 -30.30 32.89
N ALA A 375 3.20 -31.60 32.80
CA ALA A 375 3.09 -32.34 31.55
C ALA A 375 1.63 -32.46 31.11
N PRO A 376 1.28 -32.12 29.86
CA PRO A 376 -0.05 -32.36 29.33
C PRO A 376 -0.32 -33.86 29.20
N PRO A 377 -1.59 -34.28 29.09
CA PRO A 377 -1.92 -35.68 28.85
C PRO A 377 -1.23 -36.20 27.58
N ALA A 378 -0.63 -37.38 27.66
CA ALA A 378 -0.03 -38.04 26.50
C ALA A 378 -1.12 -38.49 25.51
N ILE A 379 -0.88 -38.30 24.21
CA ILE A 379 -1.80 -38.77 23.15
C ILE A 379 -1.25 -40.07 22.59
N PRO A 380 -2.03 -41.17 22.62
CA PRO A 380 -1.64 -42.39 21.94
C PRO A 380 -1.45 -42.17 20.44
N PRO A 381 -0.46 -42.75 19.78
CA PRO A 381 -0.21 -42.59 18.34
C PRO A 381 -1.38 -43.00 17.44
N THR A 382 -2.27 -43.87 17.95
CA THR A 382 -3.39 -44.48 17.20
C THR A 382 -4.72 -43.72 17.31
N ASP A 383 -4.88 -42.83 18.28
CA ASP A 383 -6.21 -42.29 18.62
C ASP A 383 -6.49 -40.89 18.05
N ALA A 384 -5.54 -40.26 17.39
CA ALA A 384 -5.77 -39.01 16.71
C ALA A 384 -6.57 -39.24 15.41
N THR A 385 -7.85 -38.88 15.40
CA THR A 385 -8.74 -38.99 14.22
C THR A 385 -8.10 -38.34 12.97
N GLY A 386 -7.35 -37.26 13.14
CA GLY A 386 -6.60 -36.60 12.07
C GLY A 386 -5.43 -37.42 11.53
N ALA A 387 -4.75 -38.21 12.37
CA ALA A 387 -3.63 -39.06 11.92
C ALA A 387 -4.13 -40.18 11.02
N ARG A 388 -5.30 -40.77 11.33
CA ARG A 388 -5.92 -41.81 10.46
C ARG A 388 -6.36 -41.21 9.12
N ALA A 389 -6.99 -40.05 9.13
CA ALA A 389 -7.37 -39.35 7.90
C ALA A 389 -6.15 -39.05 7.01
N MET A 390 -5.04 -38.60 7.60
CA MET A 390 -3.81 -38.30 6.88
C MET A 390 -3.12 -39.57 6.34
N ALA A 391 -3.18 -40.67 7.08
CA ALA A 391 -2.70 -41.97 6.60
C ALA A 391 -3.50 -42.49 5.37
N HIS A 392 -4.84 -42.38 5.41
CA HIS A 392 -5.69 -42.73 4.26
C HIS A 392 -5.44 -41.82 3.08
N PHE A 393 -5.26 -40.50 3.31
CA PHE A 393 -4.93 -39.55 2.28
C PHE A 393 -3.58 -39.85 1.63
N GLY A 394 -2.54 -40.14 2.43
CA GLY A 394 -1.24 -40.56 1.92
C GLY A 394 -1.33 -41.83 1.03
N GLU A 395 -2.15 -42.82 1.45
CA GLU A 395 -2.37 -44.02 0.65
C GLU A 395 -3.10 -43.71 -0.67
N PHE A 396 -4.08 -42.79 -0.65
CA PHE A 396 -4.74 -42.32 -1.86
C PHE A 396 -3.73 -41.67 -2.83
N VAL A 397 -2.82 -40.82 -2.34
CA VAL A 397 -1.78 -40.15 -3.14
C VAL A 397 -0.83 -41.18 -3.75
N ILE A 398 -0.41 -42.17 -2.98
CA ILE A 398 0.49 -43.24 -3.45
C ILE A 398 -0.18 -44.07 -4.57
N ARG A 399 -1.44 -44.48 -4.38
CA ARG A 399 -2.19 -45.27 -5.37
C ARG A 399 -2.44 -44.53 -6.66
N ARG A 400 -2.83 -43.23 -6.58
CA ARG A 400 -3.21 -42.43 -7.73
C ARG A 400 -2.11 -41.50 -8.24
N ARG A 401 -0.84 -41.77 -7.89
CA ARG A 401 0.32 -40.88 -8.17
C ARG A 401 0.46 -40.45 -9.64
N ARG A 402 0.12 -41.30 -10.60
CA ARG A 402 0.22 -40.96 -12.03
C ARG A 402 -0.89 -40.02 -12.46
N GLU A 403 -2.11 -40.27 -12.04
CA GLU A 403 -3.28 -39.43 -12.33
C GLU A 403 -3.09 -38.04 -11.70
N LEU A 404 -2.71 -37.99 -10.42
CA LEU A 404 -2.45 -36.74 -9.70
C LEU A 404 -1.31 -35.92 -10.32
N MET A 405 -0.23 -36.58 -10.73
CA MET A 405 0.87 -35.87 -11.40
C MET A 405 0.42 -35.19 -12.70
N TRP A 406 -0.37 -35.90 -13.54
CA TRP A 406 -0.84 -35.36 -14.80
C TRP A 406 -1.94 -34.29 -14.61
N SER A 407 -2.89 -34.52 -13.71
CA SER A 407 -3.94 -33.54 -13.42
C SER A 407 -3.34 -32.26 -12.83
N MET A 408 -2.41 -32.36 -11.88
CA MET A 408 -1.71 -31.19 -11.34
C MET A 408 -0.87 -30.46 -12.40
N LEU A 409 -0.22 -31.20 -13.31
CA LEU A 409 0.50 -30.58 -14.42
C LEU A 409 -0.43 -29.79 -15.34
N VAL A 410 -1.59 -30.35 -15.70
CA VAL A 410 -2.58 -29.67 -16.54
C VAL A 410 -3.11 -28.41 -15.85
N VAL A 411 -3.51 -28.52 -14.58
CA VAL A 411 -4.00 -27.36 -13.80
C VAL A 411 -2.92 -26.27 -13.69
N THR A 412 -1.68 -26.67 -13.38
CA THR A 412 -0.54 -25.75 -13.31
C THR A 412 -0.33 -25.02 -14.62
N LEU A 413 -0.27 -25.74 -15.75
CA LEU A 413 -0.07 -25.12 -17.07
C LEU A 413 -1.24 -24.22 -17.48
N ALA A 414 -2.48 -24.62 -17.16
CA ALA A 414 -3.65 -23.81 -17.44
C ALA A 414 -3.63 -22.47 -16.67
N LEU A 415 -3.26 -22.51 -15.38
CA LEU A 415 -3.15 -21.27 -14.58
C LEU A 415 -1.95 -20.44 -15.01
N ILE A 416 -0.79 -21.05 -15.27
CA ILE A 416 0.39 -20.32 -15.76
C ILE A 416 0.10 -19.61 -17.12
N ALA A 417 -0.69 -20.21 -17.99
CA ALA A 417 -1.10 -19.58 -19.24
C ALA A 417 -1.90 -18.28 -19.02
N CYS A 418 -2.56 -18.14 -17.86
CA CYS A 418 -3.28 -16.92 -17.49
C CYS A 418 -2.39 -15.81 -16.90
N LEU A 419 -1.09 -16.07 -16.65
CA LEU A 419 -0.16 -15.05 -16.16
C LEU A 419 -0.10 -13.80 -17.07
N GLY A 420 -0.15 -14.00 -18.39
CA GLY A 420 -0.15 -12.91 -19.35
C GLY A 420 -1.39 -12.02 -19.37
N ARG A 421 -2.41 -12.33 -18.55
CA ARG A 421 -3.59 -11.50 -18.34
C ARG A 421 -3.43 -10.49 -17.21
N ASN A 422 -2.36 -10.62 -16.43
CA ASN A 422 -2.07 -9.64 -15.41
C ASN A 422 -1.52 -8.37 -16.07
N ASP A 423 -2.21 -7.28 -15.81
CA ASP A 423 -1.76 -5.95 -16.16
C ASP A 423 -1.05 -5.32 -14.95
N LEU A 424 0.18 -4.85 -15.21
CA LEU A 424 1.01 -4.16 -14.20
C LEU A 424 0.61 -2.70 -14.23
N ASP A 425 -0.55 -2.42 -13.70
CA ASP A 425 -1.19 -1.14 -13.81
C ASP A 425 -1.91 -0.82 -12.51
N ASP A 426 -1.50 0.24 -11.85
CA ASP A 426 -1.98 0.61 -10.53
C ASP A 426 -2.66 1.98 -10.57
N GLU A 427 -3.45 2.27 -9.56
CA GLU A 427 -4.14 3.53 -9.36
C GLU A 427 -4.11 3.86 -7.86
N TYR A 428 -3.23 4.77 -7.42
CA TYR A 428 -3.05 5.04 -5.99
C TYR A 428 -4.32 5.51 -5.28
N LEU A 429 -5.25 6.15 -5.97
CA LEU A 429 -6.55 6.55 -5.41
C LEU A 429 -7.41 5.34 -5.01
N LYS A 430 -7.17 4.17 -5.59
CA LYS A 430 -7.84 2.91 -5.28
C LYS A 430 -7.19 2.11 -4.15
N TYR A 431 -6.21 2.68 -3.45
CA TYR A 431 -5.63 2.04 -2.26
C TYR A 431 -6.60 2.04 -1.07
N TYR A 432 -7.60 2.91 -1.09
CA TYR A 432 -8.67 2.98 -0.10
C TYR A 432 -9.84 2.08 -0.49
N GLY A 433 -10.43 1.41 0.50
CA GLY A 433 -11.65 0.61 0.31
C GLY A 433 -12.83 1.46 -0.18
N GLU A 434 -13.76 0.84 -0.90
CA GLU A 434 -14.93 1.52 -1.46
C GLU A 434 -15.88 2.07 -0.40
N ASP A 435 -15.77 1.61 0.85
CA ASP A 435 -16.53 2.03 2.02
C ASP A 435 -15.89 3.18 2.82
N VAL A 436 -14.70 3.61 2.43
CA VAL A 436 -13.98 4.73 3.08
C VAL A 436 -14.55 6.06 2.59
N ASP A 437 -14.95 6.95 3.49
CA ASP A 437 -15.56 8.25 3.17
C ASP A 437 -14.73 9.06 2.16
N PHE A 438 -13.40 9.08 2.33
CA PHE A 438 -12.48 9.71 1.37
C PHE A 438 -12.62 9.14 -0.04
N ARG A 439 -12.74 7.81 -0.17
CA ARG A 439 -12.89 7.13 -1.45
C ARG A 439 -14.25 7.45 -2.09
N ILE A 440 -15.32 7.41 -1.31
CA ILE A 440 -16.67 7.77 -1.78
C ILE A 440 -16.69 9.21 -2.30
N ALA A 441 -16.12 10.15 -1.53
CA ALA A 441 -16.03 11.55 -1.92
C ALA A 441 -15.16 11.76 -3.16
N THR A 442 -14.06 11.02 -3.26
CA THR A 442 -13.13 11.06 -4.40
C THR A 442 -13.79 10.56 -5.68
N ASP A 443 -14.43 9.40 -5.64
CA ASP A 443 -15.12 8.81 -6.79
C ASP A 443 -16.28 9.74 -7.25
N PHE A 444 -17.08 10.27 -6.31
CA PHE A 444 -18.12 11.26 -6.63
C PHE A 444 -17.56 12.50 -7.32
N THR A 445 -16.45 13.03 -6.82
CA THR A 445 -15.80 14.23 -7.38
C THR A 445 -15.32 13.99 -8.81
N ILE A 446 -14.69 12.83 -9.05
CA ILE A 446 -14.18 12.44 -10.38
C ILE A 446 -15.32 12.28 -11.39
N GLU A 447 -16.45 11.73 -10.97
CA GLU A 447 -17.60 11.48 -11.84
C GLU A 447 -18.40 12.75 -12.15
N ASN A 448 -18.48 13.70 -11.21
CA ASN A 448 -19.43 14.81 -11.28
C ASN A 448 -18.83 16.22 -11.41
N LEU A 449 -17.55 16.41 -11.09
CA LEU A 449 -16.97 17.74 -11.04
C LEU A 449 -15.64 17.84 -11.79
N THR A 450 -14.58 17.16 -11.31
CA THR A 450 -13.21 17.37 -11.80
C THR A 450 -12.35 16.14 -11.54
N GLY A 451 -11.26 16.01 -12.31
CA GLY A 451 -10.23 15.02 -12.02
C GLY A 451 -9.39 15.38 -10.79
N LEU A 452 -8.85 14.37 -10.11
CA LEU A 452 -7.93 14.55 -8.99
C LEU A 452 -6.48 14.22 -9.34
N GLN A 453 -6.24 13.67 -10.53
CA GLN A 453 -4.90 13.50 -11.06
C GLN A 453 -4.47 14.77 -11.79
N ARG A 454 -3.31 15.30 -11.40
CA ARG A 454 -2.77 16.55 -11.95
C ARG A 454 -1.35 16.32 -12.46
N ILE A 455 -0.93 17.11 -13.45
CA ILE A 455 0.47 17.24 -13.87
C ILE A 455 0.83 18.71 -13.82
N HIS A 456 1.93 19.04 -13.16
CA HIS A 456 2.45 20.40 -13.02
C HIS A 456 3.69 20.61 -13.87
N TYR A 457 3.73 21.69 -14.58
CA TYR A 457 4.88 22.15 -15.35
C TYR A 457 5.32 23.52 -14.84
N SER A 458 6.61 23.67 -14.51
CA SER A 458 7.23 24.98 -14.31
C SER A 458 7.90 25.39 -15.62
N LEU A 459 7.22 26.19 -16.43
CA LEU A 459 7.71 26.61 -17.75
C LEU A 459 8.59 27.85 -17.58
N ASP A 460 9.89 27.70 -17.86
CA ASP A 460 10.91 28.75 -17.71
C ASP A 460 11.09 29.53 -19.02
N ALA A 461 11.01 30.85 -18.92
CA ALA A 461 11.24 31.78 -20.05
C ALA A 461 12.73 32.16 -20.22
N GLY A 462 13.62 31.67 -19.34
CA GLY A 462 15.08 31.80 -19.46
C GLY A 462 15.67 33.14 -18.98
N GLU A 463 14.86 34.09 -18.52
CA GLU A 463 15.32 35.38 -17.97
C GLU A 463 14.26 36.00 -17.05
N GLU A 464 14.70 36.89 -16.16
CA GLU A 464 13.82 37.69 -15.29
C GLU A 464 12.79 38.49 -16.12
N TRP A 465 11.52 38.45 -15.66
CA TRP A 465 10.38 39.00 -16.41
C TRP A 465 10.16 38.37 -17.80
N GLY A 466 10.76 37.23 -18.06
CA GLY A 466 10.69 36.54 -19.35
C GLY A 466 9.31 36.00 -19.70
N ILE A 467 8.44 35.73 -18.70
CA ILE A 467 7.05 35.31 -18.92
C ILE A 467 6.24 36.37 -19.71
N GLY A 468 6.64 37.61 -19.71
CA GLY A 468 6.02 38.66 -20.51
C GLY A 468 6.39 38.68 -21.99
N LYS A 469 7.33 37.87 -22.46
CA LYS A 469 7.71 37.80 -23.86
C LYS A 469 6.62 37.21 -24.75
N PRO A 470 6.21 37.90 -25.83
CA PRO A 470 5.16 37.40 -26.72
C PRO A 470 5.48 36.03 -27.33
N GLU A 471 6.76 35.73 -27.63
CA GLU A 471 7.18 34.42 -28.17
C GLU A 471 7.00 33.32 -27.14
N PHE A 472 7.34 33.56 -25.86
CA PHE A 472 7.13 32.60 -24.77
C PHE A 472 5.64 32.34 -24.57
N LEU A 473 4.83 33.39 -24.45
CA LEU A 473 3.37 33.26 -24.25
C LEU A 473 2.70 32.55 -25.42
N LYS A 474 3.16 32.81 -26.66
CA LYS A 474 2.65 32.08 -27.84
C LYS A 474 2.94 30.60 -27.75
N LYS A 475 4.18 30.20 -27.38
CA LYS A 475 4.56 28.80 -27.25
C LYS A 475 3.81 28.12 -26.10
N MET A 476 3.66 28.78 -24.98
CA MET A 476 2.85 28.29 -23.86
C MET A 476 1.38 28.11 -24.29
N ALA A 477 0.80 29.07 -25.01
CA ALA A 477 -0.56 28.96 -25.51
C ALA A 477 -0.74 27.80 -26.49
N GLU A 478 0.23 27.54 -27.37
CA GLU A 478 0.24 26.37 -28.26
C GLU A 478 0.26 25.06 -27.45
N PHE A 479 1.02 25.01 -26.34
CA PHE A 479 1.08 23.85 -25.45
C PHE A 479 -0.23 23.63 -24.68
N VAL A 480 -0.85 24.71 -24.17
CA VAL A 480 -2.18 24.67 -23.53
C VAL A 480 -3.23 24.13 -24.50
N VAL A 481 -3.24 24.61 -25.77
CA VAL A 481 -4.19 24.13 -26.78
C VAL A 481 -3.96 22.64 -27.08
N TRP A 482 -2.69 22.24 -27.25
CA TRP A 482 -2.35 20.84 -27.48
C TRP A 482 -2.85 19.95 -26.35
N TYR A 483 -2.69 20.36 -25.09
CA TYR A 483 -3.20 19.61 -23.95
C TYR A 483 -4.72 19.54 -23.92
N ARG A 484 -5.42 20.65 -24.19
CA ARG A 484 -6.90 20.69 -24.23
C ARG A 484 -7.50 19.79 -25.32
N GLU A 485 -6.73 19.44 -26.34
CA GLU A 485 -7.13 18.50 -27.40
C GLU A 485 -6.92 17.03 -27.02
N GLN A 486 -6.21 16.73 -25.93
CA GLN A 486 -5.99 15.34 -25.49
C GLN A 486 -7.25 14.77 -24.84
N PRO A 487 -7.67 13.53 -25.18
CA PRO A 487 -8.92 12.94 -24.67
C PRO A 487 -8.90 12.64 -23.17
N GLU A 488 -7.72 12.57 -22.57
CA GLU A 488 -7.50 12.30 -21.15
C GLU A 488 -7.65 13.56 -20.28
N VAL A 489 -7.61 14.75 -20.88
CA VAL A 489 -7.58 16.05 -20.19
C VAL A 489 -8.99 16.55 -19.89
N ILE A 490 -9.20 17.00 -18.67
CA ILE A 490 -10.44 17.63 -18.19
C ILE A 490 -10.29 19.14 -18.20
N HIS A 491 -9.16 19.65 -17.66
CA HIS A 491 -8.93 21.05 -17.46
C HIS A 491 -7.45 21.40 -17.58
N VAL A 492 -7.14 22.62 -18.04
CA VAL A 492 -5.78 23.17 -18.05
C VAL A 492 -5.84 24.58 -17.45
N ASP A 493 -5.20 24.74 -16.30
CA ASP A 493 -5.02 26.04 -15.65
C ASP A 493 -3.70 26.67 -16.05
N SER A 494 -3.75 27.94 -16.50
CA SER A 494 -2.58 28.68 -16.96
C SER A 494 -2.80 30.18 -16.96
N ILE A 495 -1.72 30.91 -16.80
CA ILE A 495 -1.72 32.39 -16.90
C ILE A 495 -2.20 32.92 -18.26
N ILE A 496 -2.22 32.06 -19.29
CA ILE A 496 -2.67 32.44 -20.65
C ILE A 496 -4.11 32.94 -20.65
N ASP A 497 -5.00 32.27 -19.90
CA ASP A 497 -6.41 32.66 -19.86
C ASP A 497 -6.62 33.98 -19.11
N VAL A 498 -5.88 34.18 -18.00
CA VAL A 498 -5.86 35.46 -17.27
C VAL A 498 -5.42 36.61 -18.19
N LEU A 499 -4.32 36.41 -18.92
CA LEU A 499 -3.80 37.45 -19.83
C LEU A 499 -4.75 37.78 -21.00
N ARG A 500 -5.42 36.76 -21.55
CA ARG A 500 -6.45 36.98 -22.59
C ARG A 500 -7.63 37.74 -22.04
N GLN A 501 -8.07 37.41 -20.83
CA GLN A 501 -9.19 38.10 -20.19
C GLN A 501 -8.83 39.59 -19.90
N LEU A 502 -7.66 39.85 -19.32
CA LEU A 502 -7.18 41.18 -19.04
C LEU A 502 -7.04 42.04 -20.34
N ASN A 503 -6.51 41.44 -21.41
CA ASN A 503 -6.41 42.13 -22.68
C ASN A 503 -7.79 42.51 -23.24
N ARG A 504 -8.80 41.65 -23.14
CA ARG A 504 -10.18 41.94 -23.50
C ARG A 504 -10.73 43.10 -22.65
N ASN A 505 -10.54 43.04 -21.33
CA ASN A 505 -11.05 44.08 -20.43
C ASN A 505 -10.40 45.44 -20.69
N MET A 506 -9.09 45.51 -20.99
CA MET A 506 -8.38 46.72 -21.35
C MET A 506 -8.86 47.36 -22.67
N HIS A 507 -9.65 46.63 -23.45
CA HIS A 507 -10.27 47.10 -24.71
C HIS A 507 -11.81 47.16 -24.60
N GLY A 508 -12.33 47.46 -23.39
CA GLY A 508 -13.76 47.67 -23.18
C GLY A 508 -14.63 46.44 -23.35
N ASP A 509 -14.09 45.27 -22.98
CA ASP A 509 -14.74 43.94 -23.10
C ASP A 509 -15.03 43.48 -24.54
N ASP A 510 -14.38 44.07 -25.55
CA ASP A 510 -14.54 43.67 -26.95
C ASP A 510 -14.01 42.22 -27.14
N PRO A 511 -14.87 41.29 -27.56
CA PRO A 511 -14.46 39.89 -27.79
C PRO A 511 -13.32 39.69 -28.78
N ALA A 512 -13.11 40.64 -29.71
CA ALA A 512 -12.00 40.60 -30.68
C ALA A 512 -10.63 40.68 -30.00
N TYR A 513 -10.58 41.19 -28.78
CA TYR A 513 -9.36 41.30 -27.98
C TYR A 513 -9.18 40.17 -26.94
N TYR A 514 -9.99 39.12 -26.97
CA TYR A 514 -9.74 37.91 -26.20
C TYR A 514 -8.57 37.11 -26.83
N ARG A 515 -7.39 37.74 -26.82
CA ARG A 515 -6.13 37.25 -27.38
C ARG A 515 -4.95 37.70 -26.52
N LEU A 516 -3.79 37.12 -26.71
CA LEU A 516 -2.59 37.50 -25.99
C LEU A 516 -2.11 38.91 -26.43
N PRO A 517 -1.62 39.74 -25.48
CA PRO A 517 -0.97 41.00 -25.81
C PRO A 517 0.28 40.76 -26.68
N GLU A 518 0.51 41.65 -27.65
CA GLU A 518 1.62 41.54 -28.61
C GLU A 518 2.92 42.23 -28.10
N ARG A 519 2.86 42.90 -26.96
CA ARG A 519 3.98 43.69 -26.41
C ARG A 519 4.26 43.28 -24.96
N ARG A 520 5.56 43.10 -24.66
CA ARG A 520 6.05 42.73 -23.30
C ARG A 520 5.65 43.76 -22.23
N ASP A 521 5.75 45.06 -22.53
CA ASP A 521 5.40 46.11 -21.60
C ASP A 521 3.91 46.12 -21.23
N LEU A 522 3.02 45.80 -22.18
CA LEU A 522 1.59 45.65 -21.91
C LEU A 522 1.32 44.46 -21.00
N VAL A 523 1.97 43.32 -21.22
CA VAL A 523 1.84 42.15 -20.33
C VAL A 523 2.27 42.49 -18.91
N ALA A 524 3.41 43.18 -18.75
CA ALA A 524 3.90 43.61 -17.45
C ALA A 524 2.92 44.56 -16.73
N GLN A 525 2.33 45.53 -17.48
CA GLN A 525 1.33 46.45 -16.94
C GLN A 525 0.05 45.74 -16.51
N TYR A 526 -0.43 44.79 -17.33
CA TYR A 526 -1.66 44.06 -17.04
C TYR A 526 -1.49 43.15 -15.80
N LEU A 527 -0.37 42.45 -15.69
CA LEU A 527 -0.06 41.64 -14.52
C LEU A 527 0.10 42.50 -13.26
N LEU A 528 0.84 43.62 -13.33
CA LEU A 528 1.01 44.47 -12.18
C LEU A 528 -0.34 45.07 -11.71
N PHE A 529 -1.17 45.57 -12.65
CA PHE A 529 -2.49 46.04 -12.32
C PHE A 529 -3.36 44.98 -11.66
N TYR A 530 -3.35 43.77 -12.22
CA TYR A 530 -4.14 42.65 -11.71
C TYR A 530 -3.67 42.23 -10.30
N GLU A 531 -2.35 42.03 -10.12
CA GLU A 531 -1.76 41.70 -8.81
C GLU A 531 -2.10 42.74 -7.73
N MET A 532 -2.07 44.02 -8.07
CA MET A 532 -2.45 45.10 -7.13
C MET A 532 -3.94 45.14 -6.79
N SER A 533 -4.78 44.56 -7.64
CA SER A 533 -6.24 44.51 -7.46
C SER A 533 -6.75 43.28 -6.75
N LEU A 534 -5.90 42.24 -6.63
CA LEU A 534 -6.28 40.98 -5.99
C LEU A 534 -6.31 41.12 -4.47
N PRO A 535 -7.31 40.49 -3.78
CA PRO A 535 -7.32 40.39 -2.33
C PRO A 535 -6.16 39.56 -1.81
N TYR A 536 -5.81 39.79 -0.54
CA TYR A 536 -4.83 38.95 0.15
C TYR A 536 -5.19 37.46 0.09
N GLY A 537 -4.21 36.64 -0.23
CA GLY A 537 -4.38 35.19 -0.36
C GLY A 537 -4.91 34.71 -1.72
N LEU A 538 -5.36 35.63 -2.59
CA LEU A 538 -5.76 35.29 -3.98
C LEU A 538 -4.76 35.80 -5.01
N ASP A 539 -3.52 36.05 -4.59
CA ASP A 539 -2.42 36.49 -5.44
C ASP A 539 -2.01 35.44 -6.49
N LEU A 540 -1.09 35.80 -7.38
CA LEU A 540 -0.60 34.94 -8.45
C LEU A 540 0.61 34.06 -8.06
N ASN A 541 1.01 34.02 -6.78
CA ASN A 541 2.17 33.27 -6.33
C ASN A 541 2.02 31.75 -6.55
N ASN A 542 0.80 31.26 -6.74
CA ASN A 542 0.53 29.89 -7.13
C ASN A 542 0.78 29.60 -8.63
N GLN A 543 0.88 30.64 -9.47
CA GLN A 543 1.03 30.52 -10.93
C GLN A 543 2.32 31.13 -11.47
N ILE A 544 2.88 32.12 -10.80
CA ILE A 544 4.06 32.87 -11.27
C ILE A 544 5.11 32.91 -10.15
N ASN A 545 6.37 32.65 -10.47
CA ASN A 545 7.47 32.79 -9.53
C ASN A 545 7.81 34.28 -9.27
N VAL A 546 8.56 34.54 -8.20
CA VAL A 546 8.83 35.91 -7.68
C VAL A 546 9.50 36.82 -8.71
N ASP A 547 10.48 36.31 -9.45
CA ASP A 547 11.24 37.04 -10.47
C ASP A 547 10.58 37.06 -11.85
N LYS A 548 9.39 36.46 -11.97
CA LYS A 548 8.60 36.39 -13.21
C LYS A 548 9.39 35.78 -14.39
N SER A 549 10.31 34.88 -14.08
CA SER A 549 11.08 34.11 -15.07
C SER A 549 10.38 32.83 -15.48
N ALA A 550 9.50 32.28 -14.63
CA ALA A 550 8.79 31.05 -14.88
C ALA A 550 7.31 31.14 -14.48
N THR A 551 6.48 30.32 -15.11
CA THR A 551 5.07 30.19 -14.76
C THR A 551 4.68 28.73 -14.65
N ARG A 552 3.80 28.43 -13.69
CA ARG A 552 3.22 27.11 -13.48
C ARG A 552 2.03 26.91 -14.42
N MET A 553 2.02 25.78 -15.09
CA MET A 553 0.85 25.27 -15.81
C MET A 553 0.40 23.98 -15.12
N MET A 554 -0.88 23.85 -14.86
CA MET A 554 -1.47 22.68 -14.23
C MET A 554 -2.47 22.02 -15.17
N VAL A 555 -2.29 20.71 -15.40
CA VAL A 555 -3.17 19.90 -16.24
C VAL A 555 -3.92 18.92 -15.36
N THR A 556 -5.24 19.01 -15.34
CA THR A 556 -6.14 18.09 -14.63
C THR A 556 -6.60 17.00 -15.58
N LEU A 557 -6.44 15.76 -15.17
CA LEU A 557 -6.70 14.57 -15.98
C LEU A 557 -7.90 13.79 -15.44
N LYS A 558 -8.52 12.99 -16.30
CA LYS A 558 -9.43 11.91 -15.90
C LYS A 558 -8.68 10.93 -15.00
N ALA A 559 -9.40 10.05 -14.30
CA ALA A 559 -8.77 8.95 -13.59
C ALA A 559 -8.06 8.03 -14.60
N LEU A 560 -6.74 8.04 -14.56
CA LEU A 560 -5.86 7.27 -15.42
C LEU A 560 -5.10 6.25 -14.59
N SER A 561 -4.79 5.15 -15.20
CA SER A 561 -3.81 4.20 -14.69
C SER A 561 -2.37 4.73 -14.80
N ASP A 562 -1.45 4.15 -14.05
CA ASP A 562 -0.03 4.53 -14.05
C ASP A 562 0.56 4.54 -15.48
N ASN A 563 0.28 3.49 -16.26
CA ASN A 563 0.78 3.38 -17.63
C ASN A 563 0.20 4.45 -18.58
N ALA A 564 -1.09 4.75 -18.45
CA ALA A 564 -1.74 5.78 -19.24
C ALA A 564 -1.22 7.18 -18.88
N LEU A 565 -1.02 7.45 -17.60
CA LEU A 565 -0.47 8.71 -17.10
C LEU A 565 0.95 8.95 -17.62
N LEU A 566 1.83 7.95 -17.51
CA LEU A 566 3.20 8.01 -18.06
C LEU A 566 3.21 8.20 -19.58
N ALA A 567 2.24 7.61 -20.30
CA ALA A 567 2.13 7.78 -21.75
C ALA A 567 1.70 9.20 -22.14
N VAL A 568 0.80 9.84 -21.36
CA VAL A 568 0.42 11.25 -21.58
C VAL A 568 1.64 12.15 -21.40
N GLU A 569 2.39 11.97 -20.32
CA GLU A 569 3.61 12.75 -20.06
C GLU A 569 4.68 12.54 -21.15
N ALA A 570 4.89 11.31 -21.60
CA ALA A 570 5.84 11.03 -22.68
C ALA A 570 5.49 11.77 -23.98
N ARG A 571 4.19 11.86 -24.33
CA ARG A 571 3.71 12.64 -25.49
C ARG A 571 3.96 14.14 -25.28
N ALA A 572 3.72 14.64 -24.06
CA ALA A 572 3.97 16.04 -23.72
C ALA A 572 5.45 16.42 -23.81
N GLN A 573 6.32 15.55 -23.31
CA GLN A 573 7.78 15.72 -23.43
C GLN A 573 8.23 15.71 -24.90
N GLN A 574 7.64 14.86 -25.72
CA GLN A 574 7.92 14.85 -27.15
C GLN A 574 7.50 16.17 -27.78
N TRP A 575 6.29 16.65 -27.49
CA TRP A 575 5.81 17.93 -27.99
C TRP A 575 6.74 19.08 -27.61
N LEU A 576 7.14 19.16 -26.32
CA LEU A 576 8.05 20.20 -25.83
C LEU A 576 9.41 20.16 -26.53
N ARG A 577 9.98 18.99 -26.75
CA ARG A 577 11.27 18.84 -27.49
C ARG A 577 11.16 19.29 -28.95
N GLU A 578 10.03 19.05 -29.59
CA GLU A 578 9.82 19.37 -31.02
C GLU A 578 9.43 20.83 -31.25
N ASN A 579 8.71 21.45 -30.30
CA ASN A 579 8.04 22.74 -30.53
C ASN A 579 8.49 23.88 -29.62
N ALA A 580 9.12 23.59 -28.47
CA ALA A 580 9.45 24.58 -27.46
C ALA A 580 10.96 24.83 -27.35
N PRO A 581 11.39 26.04 -26.95
CA PRO A 581 12.79 26.32 -26.67
C PRO A 581 13.30 25.48 -25.48
N ALA A 582 14.62 25.28 -25.40
CA ALA A 582 15.25 24.42 -24.40
C ALA A 582 14.92 24.84 -22.95
N SER A 583 14.73 26.14 -22.69
CA SER A 583 14.35 26.64 -21.37
C SER A 583 12.95 26.17 -20.89
N MET A 584 12.03 25.94 -21.81
CA MET A 584 10.69 25.44 -21.50
C MET A 584 10.61 23.91 -21.39
N GLN A 585 11.68 23.20 -21.76
CA GLN A 585 11.69 21.73 -21.73
C GLN A 585 11.88 21.24 -20.29
N THR A 586 10.79 21.09 -19.58
CA THR A 586 10.75 20.65 -18.20
C THR A 586 9.87 19.39 -18.06
N PRO A 587 10.19 18.44 -17.18
CA PRO A 587 9.32 17.31 -16.93
C PRO A 587 8.03 17.74 -16.21
N GLY A 588 6.94 17.08 -16.55
CA GLY A 588 5.72 17.18 -15.78
C GLY A 588 5.85 16.37 -14.48
N VAL A 589 5.46 16.96 -13.38
CA VAL A 589 5.56 16.30 -12.07
C VAL A 589 4.25 16.39 -11.30
N SER A 590 3.96 15.39 -10.50
CA SER A 590 2.85 15.35 -9.55
C SER A 590 2.97 14.15 -8.62
N VAL A 591 2.16 14.13 -7.57
CA VAL A 591 2.06 12.97 -6.68
C VAL A 591 1.73 11.70 -7.48
N SER A 592 0.75 11.76 -8.41
CA SER A 592 0.39 10.62 -9.27
C SER A 592 1.54 10.15 -10.15
N MET A 593 2.32 11.08 -10.72
CA MET A 593 3.50 10.76 -11.54
C MET A 593 4.59 10.07 -10.73
N ILE A 594 4.83 10.54 -9.50
CA ILE A 594 5.83 9.93 -8.60
C ILE A 594 5.42 8.49 -8.26
N PHE A 595 4.12 8.25 -7.95
CA PHE A 595 3.63 6.89 -7.71
C PHE A 595 3.78 6.00 -8.94
N ALA A 596 3.38 6.47 -10.13
CA ALA A 596 3.46 5.70 -11.36
C ALA A 596 4.91 5.30 -11.70
N SER A 597 5.85 6.25 -11.60
CA SER A 597 7.28 6.00 -11.82
C SER A 597 7.86 5.04 -10.77
N ALA A 598 7.55 5.26 -9.48
CA ALA A 598 8.03 4.41 -8.39
C ALA A 598 7.52 2.98 -8.52
N ASN A 599 6.24 2.77 -8.86
CA ASN A 599 5.65 1.45 -9.07
C ASN A 599 6.34 0.70 -10.20
N TYR A 600 6.60 1.37 -11.33
CA TYR A 600 7.31 0.78 -12.47
C TYR A 600 8.73 0.31 -12.09
N HIS A 601 9.50 1.16 -11.41
CA HIS A 601 10.86 0.84 -10.96
C HIS A 601 10.88 -0.22 -9.85
N ASN A 602 9.94 -0.12 -8.90
CA ASN A 602 9.81 -1.06 -7.79
C ASN A 602 9.60 -2.50 -8.27
N LEU A 603 8.68 -2.70 -9.23
CA LEU A 603 8.43 -4.04 -9.77
C LEU A 603 9.68 -4.67 -10.35
N ARG A 604 10.44 -3.94 -11.16
CA ARG A 604 11.69 -4.42 -11.76
C ARG A 604 12.73 -4.80 -10.69
N SER A 605 12.85 -3.98 -9.66
CA SER A 605 13.77 -4.21 -8.54
C SER A 605 13.34 -5.42 -7.70
N LEU A 606 12.03 -5.60 -7.45
CA LEU A 606 11.50 -6.76 -6.74
C LEU A 606 11.69 -8.07 -7.51
N LEU A 607 11.61 -8.07 -8.84
CA LEU A 607 11.92 -9.24 -9.66
C LEU A 607 13.39 -9.69 -9.50
N TRP A 608 14.34 -8.76 -9.41
CA TRP A 608 15.72 -9.06 -9.06
C TRP A 608 15.84 -9.61 -7.64
N GLY A 609 15.13 -9.03 -6.67
CA GLY A 609 15.05 -9.54 -5.30
C GLY A 609 14.52 -10.97 -5.25
N ALA A 610 13.48 -11.28 -6.01
CA ALA A 610 12.92 -12.62 -6.14
C ALA A 610 13.92 -13.62 -6.71
N PHE A 611 14.67 -13.24 -7.74
CA PHE A 611 15.72 -14.08 -8.30
C PHE A 611 16.81 -14.39 -7.27
N VAL A 612 17.31 -13.37 -6.55
CA VAL A 612 18.33 -13.54 -5.51
C VAL A 612 17.80 -14.41 -4.37
N ALA A 613 16.60 -14.16 -3.88
CA ALA A 613 15.96 -14.97 -2.84
C ALA A 613 15.83 -16.44 -3.28
N LEU A 614 15.38 -16.67 -4.51
CA LEU A 614 15.25 -18.00 -5.09
C LEU A 614 16.58 -18.75 -5.09
N VAL A 615 17.66 -18.10 -5.52
CA VAL A 615 19.00 -18.70 -5.55
C VAL A 615 19.47 -19.04 -4.13
N LEU A 616 19.32 -18.12 -3.18
CA LEU A 616 19.73 -18.34 -1.79
C LEU A 616 18.91 -19.46 -1.13
N ILE A 617 17.61 -19.46 -1.28
CA ILE A 617 16.72 -20.50 -0.74
C ILE A 617 17.05 -21.86 -1.37
N SER A 618 17.28 -21.90 -2.68
CA SER A 618 17.67 -23.14 -3.39
C SER A 618 19.00 -23.68 -2.89
N LEU A 619 19.98 -22.83 -2.63
CA LEU A 619 21.26 -23.23 -2.07
C LEU A 619 21.10 -23.83 -0.67
N ILE A 620 20.26 -23.19 0.17
CA ILE A 620 19.94 -23.71 1.50
C ILE A 620 19.30 -25.10 1.40
N LEU A 621 18.35 -25.31 0.48
CA LEU A 621 17.68 -26.59 0.29
C LEU A 621 18.63 -27.67 -0.24
N VAL A 622 19.57 -27.34 -1.12
CA VAL A 622 20.62 -28.25 -1.58
C VAL A 622 21.52 -28.68 -0.42
N VAL A 623 21.97 -27.72 0.40
CA VAL A 623 22.81 -27.99 1.58
C VAL A 623 22.05 -28.85 2.63
N ALA A 624 20.80 -28.49 2.91
CA ALA A 624 19.95 -29.17 3.89
C ALA A 624 19.64 -30.60 3.46
N SER A 625 19.30 -30.80 2.19
CA SER A 625 19.02 -32.15 1.64
C SER A 625 20.30 -32.98 1.41
N ARG A 626 21.48 -32.35 1.47
CA ARG A 626 22.78 -32.95 1.08
C ARG A 626 22.72 -33.62 -0.31
N SER A 627 21.98 -33.01 -1.23
CA SER A 627 21.78 -33.56 -2.58
C SER A 627 21.25 -32.45 -3.52
N VAL A 628 21.98 -32.19 -4.57
CA VAL A 628 21.57 -31.27 -5.62
C VAL A 628 20.23 -31.70 -6.25
N LYS A 629 20.07 -33.01 -6.45
CA LYS A 629 18.85 -33.59 -7.03
C LYS A 629 17.59 -33.24 -6.22
N PHE A 630 17.62 -33.49 -4.91
CA PHE A 630 16.47 -33.21 -4.04
C PHE A 630 16.27 -31.72 -3.80
N GLY A 631 17.35 -30.93 -3.76
CA GLY A 631 17.26 -29.49 -3.72
C GLY A 631 16.57 -28.91 -4.96
N LEU A 632 16.88 -29.40 -6.16
CA LEU A 632 16.21 -28.97 -7.40
C LEU A 632 14.74 -29.46 -7.48
N ILE A 633 14.46 -30.68 -7.04
CA ILE A 633 13.07 -31.18 -6.98
C ILE A 633 12.21 -30.33 -6.06
N SER A 634 12.75 -29.90 -4.91
CA SER A 634 12.03 -29.06 -3.95
C SER A 634 11.75 -27.64 -4.44
N MET A 635 12.42 -27.16 -5.49
CA MET A 635 12.09 -25.86 -6.11
C MET A 635 10.73 -25.88 -6.82
N ILE A 636 10.31 -27.02 -7.36
CA ILE A 636 9.05 -27.14 -8.09
C ILE A 636 7.85 -26.79 -7.20
N PRO A 637 7.64 -27.41 -6.02
CA PRO A 637 6.52 -27.05 -5.14
C PRO A 637 6.65 -25.67 -4.52
N ASN A 638 7.80 -25.01 -4.59
CA ASN A 638 7.99 -23.65 -4.10
C ASN A 638 7.65 -22.57 -5.16
N LEU A 639 7.95 -22.83 -6.44
CA LEU A 639 7.68 -21.87 -7.52
C LEU A 639 6.29 -22.02 -8.14
N VAL A 640 5.83 -23.27 -8.28
CA VAL A 640 4.55 -23.59 -8.93
C VAL A 640 3.36 -22.91 -8.25
N PRO A 641 3.20 -22.95 -6.91
CA PRO A 641 2.07 -22.30 -6.25
C PRO A 641 1.99 -20.80 -6.51
N MET A 642 3.13 -20.13 -6.48
CA MET A 642 3.21 -18.69 -6.77
C MET A 642 2.77 -18.40 -8.21
N ALA A 643 3.30 -19.12 -9.19
CA ALA A 643 2.91 -18.95 -10.58
C ALA A 643 1.42 -19.26 -10.80
N MET A 644 0.89 -20.31 -10.15
CA MET A 644 -0.53 -20.65 -10.18
C MET A 644 -1.40 -19.55 -9.55
N ALA A 645 -0.98 -18.98 -8.41
CA ALA A 645 -1.73 -17.94 -7.72
C ALA A 645 -1.80 -16.64 -8.54
N PHE A 646 -0.68 -16.20 -9.13
CA PHE A 646 -0.68 -15.07 -10.06
C PHE A 646 -1.47 -15.36 -11.34
N GLY A 647 -1.46 -16.60 -11.85
CA GLY A 647 -2.31 -17.01 -12.95
C GLY A 647 -3.79 -17.00 -12.62
N LEU A 648 -4.15 -17.45 -11.41
CA LEU A 648 -5.51 -17.37 -10.89
C LEU A 648 -5.97 -15.92 -10.72
N TRP A 649 -5.10 -15.06 -10.21
CA TRP A 649 -5.34 -13.62 -10.10
C TRP A 649 -5.59 -12.98 -11.47
N GLY A 650 -4.77 -13.30 -12.47
CA GLY A 650 -4.94 -12.85 -13.84
C GLY A 650 -6.24 -13.33 -14.51
N LEU A 651 -6.80 -14.44 -14.03
CA LEU A 651 -8.10 -14.94 -14.47
C LEU A 651 -9.28 -14.21 -13.82
N LEU A 652 -9.16 -13.86 -12.53
CA LEU A 652 -10.26 -13.33 -11.71
C LEU A 652 -10.28 -11.80 -11.65
N VAL A 653 -9.11 -11.16 -11.56
CA VAL A 653 -8.96 -9.71 -11.30
C VAL A 653 -8.17 -9.02 -12.41
N GLY A 654 -6.99 -9.53 -12.74
CA GLY A 654 -6.16 -9.08 -13.85
C GLY A 654 -5.31 -7.83 -13.58
N LYS A 655 -5.49 -7.10 -12.48
CA LYS A 655 -4.65 -5.93 -12.12
C LYS A 655 -3.72 -6.26 -10.94
N ILE A 656 -2.45 -5.90 -11.07
CA ILE A 656 -1.45 -6.07 -10.01
C ILE A 656 -1.13 -4.71 -9.42
N ASN A 657 -1.52 -4.52 -8.16
CA ASN A 657 -1.21 -3.32 -7.37
C ASN A 657 0.13 -3.46 -6.63
N LEU A 658 0.52 -2.38 -5.94
CA LEU A 658 1.74 -2.31 -5.13
C LEU A 658 1.88 -3.47 -4.13
N GLY A 659 0.84 -3.80 -3.39
CA GLY A 659 0.87 -4.88 -2.40
C GLY A 659 1.14 -6.25 -3.02
N LEU A 660 0.50 -6.53 -4.15
CA LEU A 660 0.67 -7.80 -4.87
C LEU A 660 2.08 -7.98 -5.41
N SER A 661 2.77 -6.90 -5.77
CA SER A 661 4.16 -6.97 -6.24
C SER A 661 5.10 -7.58 -5.19
N ALA A 662 4.83 -7.36 -3.90
CA ALA A 662 5.60 -7.90 -2.79
C ALA A 662 5.26 -9.36 -2.44
N VAL A 663 4.04 -9.83 -2.79
CA VAL A 663 3.56 -11.18 -2.40
C VAL A 663 4.45 -12.29 -2.91
N ALA A 664 5.05 -12.14 -4.10
CA ALA A 664 5.96 -13.13 -4.65
C ALA A 664 7.15 -13.40 -3.73
N LEU A 665 7.75 -12.36 -3.15
CA LEU A 665 8.88 -12.48 -2.24
C LEU A 665 8.47 -13.00 -0.86
N ILE A 666 7.37 -12.47 -0.33
CA ILE A 666 6.79 -12.88 0.95
C ILE A 666 6.47 -14.39 0.93
N THR A 667 5.74 -14.83 -0.09
CA THR A 667 5.30 -16.22 -0.19
C THR A 667 6.43 -17.18 -0.50
N MET A 668 7.46 -16.76 -1.24
CA MET A 668 8.64 -17.58 -1.50
C MET A 668 9.34 -18.02 -0.20
N GLY A 669 9.38 -17.14 0.81
CA GLY A 669 9.95 -17.47 2.12
C GLY A 669 9.05 -18.39 2.96
N ILE A 670 7.72 -18.30 2.79
CA ILE A 670 6.73 -19.02 3.62
C ILE A 670 6.45 -20.42 3.06
N VAL A 671 6.25 -20.53 1.74
CA VAL A 671 5.86 -21.79 1.08
C VAL A 671 6.89 -22.90 1.24
N VAL A 672 8.15 -22.55 1.39
CA VAL A 672 9.27 -23.50 1.57
C VAL A 672 9.15 -24.32 2.87
N ASP A 673 8.41 -23.85 3.86
CA ASP A 673 8.23 -24.50 5.17
C ASP A 673 7.70 -25.93 5.03
N ASP A 674 6.56 -26.10 4.38
CA ASP A 674 5.91 -27.39 4.20
C ASP A 674 6.81 -28.34 3.42
N THR A 675 7.44 -27.87 2.35
CA THR A 675 8.40 -28.63 1.53
C THR A 675 9.60 -29.12 2.36
N ILE A 676 10.21 -28.27 3.21
CA ILE A 676 11.35 -28.64 4.07
C ILE A 676 10.96 -29.74 5.04
N HIS A 677 9.85 -29.58 5.73
CA HIS A 677 9.39 -30.56 6.71
C HIS A 677 9.06 -31.91 6.06
N PHE A 678 8.35 -31.92 4.93
CA PHE A 678 8.00 -33.15 4.21
C PHE A 678 9.25 -33.87 3.67
N LEU A 679 10.12 -33.13 2.99
CA LEU A 679 11.33 -33.64 2.37
C LEU A 679 12.31 -34.19 3.43
N ASN A 680 12.46 -33.52 4.57
CA ASN A 680 13.32 -33.98 5.66
C ASN A 680 12.86 -35.36 6.20
N LYS A 681 11.55 -35.57 6.40
CA LYS A 681 11.00 -36.85 6.85
C LYS A 681 11.10 -37.92 5.77
N TYR A 682 10.87 -37.56 4.52
CA TYR A 682 11.06 -38.47 3.39
C TYR A 682 12.53 -38.95 3.30
N LEU A 683 13.50 -38.04 3.34
CA LEU A 683 14.92 -38.36 3.28
C LEU A 683 15.41 -39.13 4.52
N TYR A 684 14.85 -38.85 5.69
CA TYR A 684 15.13 -39.66 6.90
C TYR A 684 14.69 -41.10 6.71
N ALA A 685 13.46 -41.32 6.24
CA ALA A 685 12.93 -42.66 5.96
C ALA A 685 13.77 -43.43 4.92
N ARG A 686 14.20 -42.72 3.86
CA ARG A 686 15.05 -43.29 2.81
C ARG A 686 16.46 -43.69 3.30
N ARG A 687 17.09 -42.79 4.08
CA ARG A 687 18.52 -42.91 4.44
C ARG A 687 18.79 -43.61 5.75
N LYS A 688 17.86 -43.53 6.71
CA LYS A 688 18.02 -44.08 8.06
C LYS A 688 17.22 -45.37 8.26
N GLU A 689 15.98 -45.38 7.75
CA GLU A 689 15.08 -46.54 7.90
C GLU A 689 15.16 -47.47 6.69
N ASN A 690 15.91 -47.11 5.63
CA ASN A 690 16.08 -47.87 4.40
C ASN A 690 14.75 -48.27 3.72
N LEU A 691 13.69 -47.46 3.89
CA LEU A 691 12.38 -47.68 3.28
C LEU A 691 12.43 -47.39 1.78
N ASP A 692 11.59 -48.07 0.99
CA ASP A 692 11.41 -47.72 -0.42
C ASP A 692 10.71 -46.35 -0.58
N SER A 693 10.60 -45.85 -1.82
CA SER A 693 10.08 -44.52 -2.06
C SER A 693 8.58 -44.34 -1.67
N PRO A 694 7.67 -45.29 -2.00
CA PRO A 694 6.28 -45.27 -1.52
C PRO A 694 6.15 -45.35 0.02
N ASP A 695 6.94 -46.21 0.67
CA ASP A 695 6.91 -46.31 2.13
C ASP A 695 7.51 -45.08 2.82
N ALA A 696 8.52 -44.47 2.21
CA ALA A 696 9.06 -43.19 2.70
C ALA A 696 8.04 -42.03 2.58
N VAL A 697 7.23 -42.01 1.53
CA VAL A 697 6.10 -41.05 1.40
C VAL A 697 5.05 -41.32 2.49
N ARG A 698 4.67 -42.59 2.69
CA ARG A 698 3.75 -43.01 3.78
C ARG A 698 4.28 -42.56 5.14
N TYR A 699 5.58 -42.79 5.39
CA TYR A 699 6.26 -42.36 6.61
C TYR A 699 6.17 -40.83 6.79
N ALA A 700 6.41 -40.05 5.74
CA ALA A 700 6.32 -38.58 5.80
C ALA A 700 4.89 -38.11 6.14
N PHE A 701 3.86 -38.60 5.44
CA PHE A 701 2.46 -38.27 5.74
C PHE A 701 2.06 -38.61 7.19
N ASN A 702 2.45 -39.78 7.69
CA ASN A 702 2.14 -40.19 9.06
C ASN A 702 2.85 -39.36 10.14
N ASN A 703 4.02 -38.81 9.84
CA ASN A 703 4.82 -38.08 10.82
C ASN A 703 4.64 -36.57 10.82
N VAL A 704 4.41 -35.97 9.66
CA VAL A 704 4.30 -34.50 9.53
C VAL A 704 3.04 -34.04 8.80
N GLY A 705 2.32 -34.87 8.07
CA GLY A 705 1.20 -34.46 7.25
C GLY A 705 0.11 -33.68 8.02
N LEU A 706 -0.27 -34.14 9.22
CA LEU A 706 -1.25 -33.42 10.04
C LEU A 706 -0.69 -32.07 10.53
N ALA A 707 0.59 -31.99 10.89
CA ALA A 707 1.21 -30.75 11.33
C ALA A 707 1.26 -29.72 10.19
N LEU A 708 1.64 -30.16 8.98
CA LEU A 708 1.66 -29.29 7.79
C LEU A 708 0.26 -28.77 7.44
N TRP A 709 -0.74 -29.63 7.40
CA TRP A 709 -2.14 -29.23 7.20
C TRP A 709 -2.55 -28.13 8.18
N THR A 710 -2.17 -28.31 9.43
CA THR A 710 -2.55 -27.46 10.52
C THR A 710 -1.84 -26.10 10.47
N THR A 711 -0.53 -26.09 10.23
CA THR A 711 0.25 -24.84 10.09
C THR A 711 -0.18 -24.06 8.87
N SER A 712 -0.38 -24.71 7.72
CA SER A 712 -0.85 -24.04 6.51
C SER A 712 -2.25 -23.45 6.70
N LEU A 713 -3.20 -24.17 7.35
CA LEU A 713 -4.52 -23.62 7.65
C LEU A 713 -4.44 -22.40 8.59
N THR A 714 -3.53 -22.42 9.56
CA THR A 714 -3.29 -21.29 10.46
C THR A 714 -2.72 -20.09 9.70
N LEU A 715 -1.76 -20.33 8.80
CA LEU A 715 -1.20 -19.27 7.96
C LEU A 715 -2.26 -18.67 7.02
N ILE A 716 -3.06 -19.52 6.35
CA ILE A 716 -4.16 -19.08 5.49
C ILE A 716 -5.13 -18.20 6.28
N ALA A 717 -5.60 -18.68 7.44
CA ALA A 717 -6.53 -17.93 8.28
C ALA A 717 -5.91 -16.60 8.77
N GLY A 718 -4.62 -16.61 9.13
CA GLY A 718 -3.89 -15.43 9.55
C GLY A 718 -3.77 -14.38 8.47
N PHE A 719 -3.42 -14.76 7.24
CA PHE A 719 -3.36 -13.81 6.13
C PHE A 719 -4.74 -13.35 5.68
N LEU A 720 -5.79 -14.18 5.82
CA LEU A 720 -7.16 -13.75 5.56
C LEU A 720 -7.65 -12.67 6.55
N ILE A 721 -7.11 -12.54 7.75
CA ILE A 721 -7.43 -11.41 8.65
C ILE A 721 -7.07 -10.07 8.01
N LEU A 722 -6.01 -10.00 7.19
CA LEU A 722 -5.66 -8.77 6.47
C LEU A 722 -6.74 -8.30 5.48
N THR A 723 -7.67 -9.19 5.09
CA THR A 723 -8.80 -8.82 4.22
C THR A 723 -9.80 -7.90 4.90
N LEU A 724 -9.76 -7.80 6.22
CA LEU A 724 -10.59 -6.88 7.01
C LEU A 724 -10.04 -5.44 7.01
N SER A 725 -8.84 -5.22 6.47
CA SER A 725 -8.26 -3.88 6.33
C SER A 725 -9.02 -3.08 5.27
N PRO A 726 -9.46 -1.85 5.58
CA PRO A 726 -9.98 -0.93 4.57
C PRO A 726 -8.88 -0.44 3.60
N PHE A 727 -7.61 -0.75 3.87
CA PHE A 727 -6.51 -0.46 2.96
C PHE A 727 -6.34 -1.58 1.93
N TYR A 728 -6.74 -1.32 0.68
CA TYR A 728 -6.80 -2.32 -0.39
C TYR A 728 -5.44 -3.01 -0.66
N VAL A 729 -4.33 -2.32 -0.45
CA VAL A 729 -2.98 -2.89 -0.56
C VAL A 729 -2.78 -4.04 0.43
N ASN A 730 -3.20 -3.86 1.70
CA ASN A 730 -3.10 -4.89 2.74
C ASN A 730 -4.09 -6.04 2.47
N SER A 731 -5.33 -5.72 2.10
CA SER A 731 -6.36 -6.75 1.86
C SER A 731 -6.03 -7.61 0.64
N SER A 732 -5.59 -7.04 -0.47
CA SER A 732 -5.17 -7.77 -1.67
C SER A 732 -3.92 -8.62 -1.42
N MET A 733 -2.94 -8.09 -0.66
CA MET A 733 -1.77 -8.85 -0.22
C MET A 733 -2.17 -10.05 0.65
N GLY A 734 -3.12 -9.88 1.56
CA GLY A 734 -3.66 -10.95 2.41
C GLY A 734 -4.33 -12.07 1.59
N ILE A 735 -5.24 -11.71 0.68
CA ILE A 735 -5.95 -12.65 -0.20
C ILE A 735 -4.96 -13.46 -1.04
N MET A 736 -4.04 -12.77 -1.69
CA MET A 736 -3.10 -13.39 -2.61
C MET A 736 -2.11 -14.31 -1.88
N THR A 737 -1.63 -13.89 -0.70
CA THR A 737 -0.77 -14.73 0.14
C THR A 737 -1.52 -15.97 0.63
N ALA A 738 -2.76 -15.85 1.10
CA ALA A 738 -3.59 -16.97 1.51
C ALA A 738 -3.87 -17.95 0.35
N ALA A 739 -4.17 -17.41 -0.85
CA ALA A 739 -4.35 -18.23 -2.06
C ALA A 739 -3.06 -18.97 -2.43
N THR A 740 -1.91 -18.29 -2.37
CA THR A 740 -0.61 -18.91 -2.66
C THR A 740 -0.27 -20.04 -1.67
N ILE A 741 -0.49 -19.82 -0.36
CA ILE A 741 -0.28 -20.86 0.67
C ILE A 741 -1.25 -22.03 0.46
N THR A 742 -2.50 -21.77 0.09
CA THR A 742 -3.47 -22.83 -0.23
C THR A 742 -2.99 -23.68 -1.40
N LEU A 743 -2.53 -23.06 -2.48
CA LEU A 743 -1.98 -23.76 -3.64
C LEU A 743 -0.66 -24.48 -3.31
N ALA A 744 0.14 -23.92 -2.39
CA ALA A 744 1.35 -24.58 -1.90
C ALA A 744 1.02 -25.87 -1.16
N LEU A 745 0.07 -25.84 -0.23
CA LEU A 745 -0.38 -27.03 0.47
C LEU A 745 -0.89 -28.10 -0.51
N VAL A 746 -1.65 -27.68 -1.54
CA VAL A 746 -2.13 -28.60 -2.58
C VAL A 746 -0.96 -29.18 -3.38
N THR A 747 0.02 -28.42 -3.76
CA THR A 747 1.19 -28.90 -4.52
C THR A 747 2.12 -29.77 -3.67
N ASP A 748 2.32 -29.44 -2.40
CA ASP A 748 3.13 -30.26 -1.48
C ASP A 748 2.49 -31.62 -1.18
N PHE A 749 1.17 -31.71 -1.19
CA PHE A 749 0.49 -32.98 -0.93
C PHE A 749 0.18 -33.79 -2.19
N LEU A 750 -0.12 -33.12 -3.33
CA LEU A 750 -0.57 -33.82 -4.54
C LEU A 750 0.48 -33.90 -5.65
N LEU A 751 1.48 -32.99 -5.67
CA LEU A 751 2.50 -32.94 -6.71
C LEU A 751 3.87 -33.43 -6.22
N LEU A 752 4.34 -32.97 -5.06
CA LEU A 752 5.68 -33.33 -4.53
C LEU A 752 5.84 -34.83 -4.31
N PRO A 753 4.91 -35.58 -3.64
CA PRO A 753 5.09 -36.99 -3.41
C PRO A 753 5.14 -37.86 -4.70
N PRO A 754 4.27 -37.64 -5.71
CA PRO A 754 4.42 -38.26 -7.03
C PRO A 754 5.75 -37.97 -7.72
N LEU A 755 6.28 -36.70 -7.63
CA LEU A 755 7.57 -36.36 -8.18
C LEU A 755 8.71 -37.11 -7.49
N LEU A 756 8.70 -37.16 -6.15
CA LEU A 756 9.69 -37.91 -5.37
C LEU A 756 9.68 -39.39 -5.78
N MET A 757 8.50 -40.05 -5.84
CA MET A 757 8.37 -41.45 -6.25
C MET A 757 8.81 -41.71 -7.70
N LYS A 758 8.64 -40.73 -8.60
CA LYS A 758 9.06 -40.86 -10.00
C LYS A 758 10.56 -40.74 -10.17
N TRP A 759 11.17 -39.79 -9.47
CA TRP A 759 12.57 -39.44 -9.68
C TRP A 759 13.53 -40.13 -8.70
N ASP A 760 13.07 -40.60 -7.53
CA ASP A 760 13.86 -41.39 -6.59
C ASP A 760 13.66 -42.89 -6.80
N ARG A 761 13.83 -43.34 -8.04
CA ARG A 761 13.89 -44.79 -8.33
C ARG A 761 15.15 -45.33 -7.68
N SER A 762 15.03 -46.09 -6.59
CA SER A 762 16.13 -46.90 -6.07
C SER A 762 16.61 -47.83 -7.20
N ARG A 763 17.93 -47.87 -7.39
CA ARG A 763 18.53 -49.02 -8.06
C ARG A 763 18.17 -50.23 -7.18
N THR A 764 17.20 -51.02 -7.60
CA THR A 764 17.08 -52.40 -7.18
C THR A 764 18.28 -53.09 -7.83
N SER A 765 19.37 -53.19 -7.09
CA SER A 765 20.46 -54.15 -7.37
C SER A 765 20.29 -55.32 -6.44
#